data_fe811956d1a18f30ede7a6fa82dc04e7
#
_entry.id   fe811956d1a18f30ede7a6fa82dc04e7
#
_cell.length_a   1.000
_cell.length_b   1.000
_cell.length_c   1.000
_cell.angle_alpha   90.00
_cell.angle_beta   90.00
_cell.angle_gamma   90.00
#
_symmetry.space_group_name_H-M   'P 1'
#
loop_
_entity.id
_entity.type
_entity.pdbx_description
1 polymer ?
#
loop_
_entity_poly.entity_id
_entity_poly.type
_entity_poly.pdbx_seq_one_letter_code
_entity_poly.pdbx_strand_id
1 'polypeptide(L)'
;MPYVFDERIGRRRFIKTVGTAAAGAGALGALSGCTSKIGAYAHPIAPNPDGLKQWGREAGQWIPSCCNMCGGQSGILCHVVNGVVEKIEPNHWNPNNYSNISSDFFAGYTEEFGCAEGGAICPKGNAGIMQLYDPDRLKTPLKRANPDKSPGADPRWQEISWDQALDEIAAKLRALRDSGEAHKLLWMSEDHSFTHIQADFCKLFGTPNYSMHSNLCDVARKASFTTVMGESRPLADFIQSKYILLFGWNPTSAIKWVYLPRILTRAVERGARLVVVDPYLSDTAAKAHEWVAIRPGTDGALALALAHVIIRDQLYDQPFVEKWTVGFEEYAAYVKDKTPQWAGQITGIPAAKIERLAREFATTKPACVDAWSGPGHHSNGVQAGRAIALLAALVGGYDRPGTLMIPDTRGNTHIELEPDATAAVTLKQPRFDELERYPLGHKSGVYCQMFANLAEGKGPYTPKMLVCVFQNPMMSVPGTDTVAKALARLETLVVIDTMMSETAQLADYVLPGTNYLERYDLTTHWVTWPVVGLRQPVVKPLFGQPAEYETIAALGRRLGLKTGEGVEFFRVGPLSGRPIENLTEWYEDMLSKELKAGAPGITLAELKELPGAVWVDKKGTRYEKFAEEIPAAKLATCVYDGDPKTDGTGIYDKPKALGGKRVGTVIGGKPVRGFFTPSGRIEFSARWLATKKDAHGKPVDPLPAYTPRDWQPTPEFPLYLINWKEASHTQTRTQNNVWLLDLKPDNPLVMHPDTAARLGLAAGDEVWVESPYGKTKAKLKTSKRMHPEVVGLQHGFGHTALGRTARGRGTSDSSLRPTKACALSGQALHKEACVRVYKAVQT
;
A
#
# COMPACT_ATOMS: atom_id res chain seq x y z
N MET A 1 -19.51 -4.31 39.24
CA MET A 1 -20.42 -3.15 39.41
C MET A 1 -20.36 -2.38 38.12
N PRO A 2 -21.46 -2.20 37.39
CA PRO A 2 -21.47 -1.42 36.15
C PRO A 2 -21.48 0.08 36.51
N TYR A 3 -20.58 0.85 35.93
CA TYR A 3 -20.63 2.30 35.98
C TYR A 3 -21.76 2.78 35.07
N VAL A 4 -22.83 3.29 35.66
CA VAL A 4 -23.87 4.04 34.96
C VAL A 4 -23.36 5.47 34.81
N PHE A 5 -23.02 5.91 33.60
CA PHE A 5 -22.85 7.33 33.33
C PHE A 5 -24.22 7.98 33.14
N ASP A 6 -24.56 8.90 34.03
CA ASP A 6 -25.76 9.74 33.90
C ASP A 6 -25.47 10.79 32.76
N GLU A 7 -26.19 10.68 31.64
CA GLU A 7 -26.05 11.51 30.47
C GLU A 7 -26.45 12.99 30.66
N ARG A 8 -26.79 13.42 31.87
CA ARG A 8 -27.34 14.77 32.16
C ARG A 8 -26.30 15.81 32.55
N ILE A 9 -25.02 15.49 32.63
CA ILE A 9 -23.98 16.45 32.97
C ILE A 9 -23.28 16.89 31.68
N GLY A 10 -23.77 18.01 31.09
CA GLY A 10 -23.14 18.58 29.90
C GLY A 10 -21.66 18.96 30.15
N ARG A 11 -20.78 18.74 29.17
CA ARG A 11 -19.32 19.01 29.20
C ARG A 11 -18.91 20.34 29.87
N ARG A 12 -19.70 21.39 29.73
CA ARG A 12 -19.46 22.70 30.39
C ARG A 12 -19.62 22.68 31.90
N ARG A 13 -20.50 21.82 32.44
CA ARG A 13 -20.71 21.70 33.89
C ARG A 13 -19.60 20.87 34.51
N PHE A 14 -19.15 19.82 33.85
CA PHE A 14 -18.00 19.01 34.27
C PHE A 14 -16.72 19.85 34.38
N ILE A 15 -16.40 20.66 33.34
CA ILE A 15 -15.23 21.54 33.36
C ILE A 15 -15.33 22.62 34.45
N LYS A 16 -16.54 23.18 34.70
CA LYS A 16 -16.72 24.14 35.80
C LYS A 16 -16.57 23.48 37.17
N THR A 17 -17.06 22.26 37.38
CA THR A 17 -16.97 21.55 38.65
C THR A 17 -15.55 21.12 38.97
N VAL A 18 -14.77 20.71 37.95
CA VAL A 18 -13.33 20.42 38.09
C VAL A 18 -12.52 21.70 38.31
N GLY A 19 -12.89 22.80 37.65
CA GLY A 19 -12.20 24.12 37.80
C GLY A 19 -12.44 24.77 39.17
N THR A 20 -13.61 24.60 39.80
CA THR A 20 -13.90 25.14 41.14
C THR A 20 -13.33 24.30 42.29
N ALA A 21 -13.12 22.99 42.08
CA ALA A 21 -12.43 22.14 43.06
C ALA A 21 -10.91 22.38 43.09
N ALA A 22 -10.34 22.99 42.05
CA ALA A 22 -8.92 23.34 41.96
C ALA A 22 -8.54 24.66 42.67
N ALA A 23 -9.51 25.42 43.20
CA ALA A 23 -9.26 26.72 43.84
C ALA A 23 -8.98 26.67 45.37
N GLY A 24 -8.93 25.48 45.93
CA GLY A 24 -8.55 25.28 47.35
C GLY A 24 -7.07 24.92 47.50
N ALA A 25 -6.35 25.65 48.38
CA ALA A 25 -4.88 25.54 48.54
C ALA A 25 -4.34 24.15 48.97
N GLY A 26 -5.25 23.12 49.16
CA GLY A 26 -4.86 21.74 49.37
C GLY A 26 -4.76 20.87 48.14
N ALA A 27 -5.28 21.33 46.97
CA ALA A 27 -5.31 20.58 45.73
C ALA A 27 -4.06 20.70 44.87
N LEU A 28 -3.24 21.72 45.09
CA LEU A 28 -1.98 21.93 44.32
C LEU A 28 -0.91 20.88 44.61
N GLY A 29 -0.86 20.35 45.81
CA GLY A 29 0.02 19.22 46.17
C GLY A 29 -0.42 17.88 45.52
N ALA A 30 -1.72 17.68 45.39
CA ALA A 30 -2.26 16.46 44.72
C ALA A 30 -2.15 16.50 43.20
N LEU A 31 -2.19 17.70 42.61
CA LEU A 31 -2.00 17.88 41.16
C LEU A 31 -0.53 17.78 40.73
N SER A 32 0.40 18.20 41.59
CA SER A 32 1.83 17.97 41.33
C SER A 32 2.19 16.49 41.45
N GLY A 33 1.56 15.76 42.37
CA GLY A 33 1.67 14.30 42.45
C GLY A 33 1.03 13.56 41.26
N CYS A 34 -0.07 14.10 40.69
CA CYS A 34 -0.68 13.56 39.47
C CYS A 34 0.11 13.89 38.21
N THR A 35 0.71 15.08 38.12
CA THR A 35 1.55 15.41 36.96
C THR A 35 2.85 14.64 36.94
N SER A 36 3.47 14.34 38.10
CA SER A 36 4.62 13.44 38.16
C SER A 36 4.26 11.99 37.84
N LYS A 37 3.04 11.51 38.20
CA LYS A 37 2.54 10.20 37.79
C LYS A 37 2.10 10.14 36.34
N ILE A 38 1.52 11.21 35.79
CA ILE A 38 1.22 11.33 34.36
C ILE A 38 2.49 11.38 33.53
N GLY A 39 3.52 12.08 34.01
CA GLY A 39 4.85 12.06 33.38
C GLY A 39 5.49 10.67 33.40
N ALA A 40 5.31 9.90 34.49
CA ALA A 40 5.78 8.52 34.56
C ALA A 40 5.02 7.55 33.61
N TYR A 41 3.75 7.86 33.30
CA TYR A 41 2.97 7.11 32.30
C TYR A 41 3.18 7.58 30.84
N ALA A 42 3.80 8.73 30.64
CA ALA A 42 4.14 9.25 29.31
C ALA A 42 5.46 8.67 28.76
N HIS A 43 6.26 8.01 29.61
CA HIS A 43 7.42 7.30 29.13
C HIS A 43 7.02 5.93 28.61
N PRO A 44 7.54 5.56 27.43
CA PRO A 44 7.34 4.23 26.90
C PRO A 44 7.77 3.24 27.95
N ILE A 45 6.90 2.37 28.22
CA ILE A 45 7.04 1.31 29.19
C ILE A 45 8.19 0.42 28.74
N ALA A 46 9.40 0.64 29.25
CA ALA A 46 10.21 -0.52 29.56
C ALA A 46 9.29 -1.47 30.31
N PRO A 47 9.23 -2.78 29.98
CA PRO A 47 8.36 -3.70 30.68
C PRO A 47 8.54 -3.45 32.18
N ASN A 48 7.53 -2.95 32.84
CA ASN A 48 7.59 -2.74 34.28
C ASN A 48 7.21 -4.07 34.93
N PRO A 49 8.15 -4.96 35.29
CA PRO A 49 7.83 -6.23 35.91
C PRO A 49 7.10 -6.04 37.25
N ASP A 50 7.30 -4.90 37.92
CA ASP A 50 6.63 -4.59 39.19
C ASP A 50 5.18 -4.14 38.96
N GLY A 51 4.87 -3.49 37.83
CA GLY A 51 3.50 -3.19 37.44
C GLY A 51 2.68 -4.44 37.16
N LEU A 52 3.28 -5.48 36.58
CA LEU A 52 2.63 -6.76 36.33
C LEU A 52 2.40 -7.55 37.62
N LYS A 53 3.34 -7.50 38.59
CA LYS A 53 3.18 -8.09 39.93
C LYS A 53 2.01 -7.47 40.68
N GLN A 54 1.74 -6.18 40.55
CA GLN A 54 0.59 -5.50 41.15
C GLN A 54 -0.76 -6.04 40.65
N TRP A 55 -0.79 -6.63 39.46
CA TRP A 55 -2.00 -7.22 38.86
C TRP A 55 -2.12 -8.74 39.11
N GLY A 56 -1.21 -9.31 39.91
CA GLY A 56 -1.20 -10.74 40.21
C GLY A 56 -0.84 -11.64 39.02
N ARG A 57 -0.20 -11.06 37.99
CA ARG A 57 0.25 -11.79 36.79
C ARG A 57 1.73 -12.12 36.91
N GLU A 58 2.11 -13.32 36.50
CA GLU A 58 3.51 -13.69 36.37
C GLU A 58 4.24 -12.80 35.37
N ALA A 59 5.54 -12.54 35.64
CA ALA A 59 6.38 -11.77 34.73
C ALA A 59 6.52 -12.55 33.40
N GLY A 60 5.90 -12.05 32.34
CA GLY A 60 6.04 -12.57 30.98
C GLY A 60 7.26 -11.97 30.27
N GLN A 61 7.49 -12.42 29.05
CA GLN A 61 8.49 -11.86 28.15
C GLN A 61 7.88 -10.82 27.22
N TRP A 62 8.60 -9.72 27.00
CA TRP A 62 8.33 -8.78 25.93
C TRP A 62 9.19 -9.12 24.72
N ILE A 63 8.54 -9.54 23.64
CA ILE A 63 9.21 -9.96 22.41
C ILE A 63 8.95 -8.92 21.33
N PRO A 64 9.99 -8.23 20.82
CA PRO A 64 9.84 -7.30 19.70
C PRO A 64 9.54 -8.04 18.40
N SER A 65 8.65 -7.47 17.58
CA SER A 65 8.31 -7.99 16.27
C SER A 65 7.76 -6.85 15.38
N CYS A 66 7.23 -7.18 14.21
CA CYS A 66 6.61 -6.21 13.30
C CYS A 66 5.23 -6.68 12.86
N CYS A 67 4.25 -5.77 12.94
CA CYS A 67 2.87 -6.00 12.56
C CYS A 67 2.73 -6.26 11.05
N ASN A 68 1.79 -7.13 10.67
CA ASN A 68 1.38 -7.35 9.27
C ASN A 68 -0.14 -7.35 9.07
N MET A 69 -0.87 -6.64 9.91
CA MET A 69 -2.33 -6.51 9.74
C MET A 69 -2.73 -5.75 8.47
N CYS A 70 -1.87 -4.87 7.96
CA CYS A 70 -2.13 -4.08 6.75
C CYS A 70 -0.88 -3.83 5.88
N GLY A 71 0.22 -4.53 6.13
CA GLY A 71 1.49 -4.32 5.45
C GLY A 71 2.19 -2.99 5.76
N GLY A 72 1.78 -2.31 6.82
CA GLY A 72 2.44 -1.07 7.29
C GLY A 72 3.74 -1.33 8.04
N GLN A 73 4.02 -2.57 8.39
CA GLN A 73 5.25 -3.02 9.05
C GLN A 73 5.60 -2.23 10.32
N SER A 74 4.59 -1.74 11.06
CA SER A 74 4.82 -1.05 12.33
C SER A 74 5.49 -1.97 13.34
N GLY A 75 6.49 -1.48 14.05
CA GLY A 75 7.14 -2.23 15.11
C GLY A 75 6.18 -2.45 16.28
N ILE A 76 6.20 -3.64 16.85
CA ILE A 76 5.37 -4.02 18.00
C ILE A 76 6.22 -4.70 19.07
N LEU A 77 5.78 -4.56 20.31
CA LEU A 77 6.25 -5.31 21.46
C LEU A 77 5.11 -6.22 21.93
N CYS A 78 5.33 -7.51 21.92
CA CYS A 78 4.32 -8.50 22.33
C CYS A 78 4.65 -9.02 23.73
N HIS A 79 3.71 -8.87 24.67
CA HIS A 79 3.81 -9.47 26.00
C HIS A 79 3.31 -10.92 25.94
N VAL A 80 4.17 -11.86 26.24
CA VAL A 80 3.92 -13.30 26.18
C VAL A 80 4.05 -13.90 27.58
N VAL A 81 2.98 -14.49 28.08
CA VAL A 81 2.92 -15.16 29.39
C VAL A 81 2.56 -16.62 29.15
N ASN A 82 3.37 -17.54 29.63
CA ASN A 82 3.16 -18.99 29.48
C ASN A 82 2.88 -19.42 28.02
N GLY A 83 3.57 -18.79 27.06
CA GLY A 83 3.41 -19.06 25.63
C GLY A 83 2.17 -18.42 24.97
N VAL A 84 1.43 -17.57 25.69
CA VAL A 84 0.24 -16.87 25.22
C VAL A 84 0.52 -15.38 25.04
N VAL A 85 0.20 -14.82 23.88
CA VAL A 85 0.26 -13.36 23.64
C VAL A 85 -0.93 -12.70 24.33
N GLU A 86 -0.68 -11.93 25.37
CA GLU A 86 -1.73 -11.23 26.13
C GLU A 86 -1.89 -9.76 25.73
N LYS A 87 -0.82 -9.12 25.25
CA LYS A 87 -0.81 -7.70 24.94
C LYS A 87 0.13 -7.38 23.77
N ILE A 88 -0.25 -6.38 22.99
CA ILE A 88 0.58 -5.78 21.94
C ILE A 88 0.70 -4.28 22.19
N GLU A 89 1.94 -3.78 22.26
CA GLU A 89 2.28 -2.38 22.44
C GLU A 89 3.11 -1.86 21.24
N PRO A 90 3.18 -0.54 21.01
CA PRO A 90 4.06 0.00 20.00
C PRO A 90 5.53 -0.18 20.39
N ASN A 91 6.37 -0.47 19.41
CA ASN A 91 7.82 -0.55 19.58
C ASN A 91 8.44 0.86 19.48
N HIS A 92 8.96 1.35 20.57
CA HIS A 92 9.48 2.72 20.71
C HIS A 92 10.85 2.94 20.02
N TRP A 93 11.56 1.88 19.72
CA TRP A 93 12.82 1.93 18.97
C TRP A 93 12.61 1.91 17.45
N ASN A 94 11.37 1.71 17.00
CA ASN A 94 11.06 1.58 15.59
C ASN A 94 10.52 2.91 15.03
N PRO A 95 11.25 3.59 14.11
CA PRO A 95 10.83 4.87 13.57
C PRO A 95 9.49 4.81 12.82
N ASN A 96 9.10 3.67 12.27
CA ASN A 96 7.81 3.50 11.62
C ASN A 96 6.60 3.65 12.58
N ASN A 97 6.85 3.74 13.86
CA ASN A 97 5.84 4.02 14.88
C ASN A 97 5.81 5.51 15.28
N TYR A 98 6.80 6.29 14.87
CA TYR A 98 6.99 7.64 15.37
C TYR A 98 7.03 8.71 14.29
N SER A 99 7.99 8.66 13.35
CA SER A 99 8.22 9.67 12.32
C SER A 99 8.91 9.08 11.10
N ASN A 100 8.63 9.66 9.93
CA ASN A 100 9.38 9.38 8.70
C ASN A 100 10.64 10.22 8.55
N ILE A 101 10.88 11.19 9.44
CA ILE A 101 12.06 12.05 9.44
C ILE A 101 12.94 11.74 10.65
N SER A 102 14.22 11.45 10.40
CA SER A 102 15.15 11.01 11.45
C SER A 102 15.40 12.06 12.52
N SER A 103 15.49 13.34 12.16
CA SER A 103 15.68 14.42 13.14
C SER A 103 14.55 14.50 14.16
N ASP A 104 13.32 14.29 13.74
CA ASP A 104 12.16 14.26 14.63
C ASP A 104 12.16 12.99 15.50
N PHE A 105 12.55 11.85 14.92
CA PHE A 105 12.66 10.58 15.65
C PHE A 105 13.75 10.63 16.74
N PHE A 106 14.93 11.10 16.40
CA PHE A 106 16.07 11.14 17.33
C PHE A 106 16.00 12.27 18.37
N ALA A 107 15.10 13.23 18.24
CA ALA A 107 14.97 14.37 19.16
C ALA A 107 14.69 14.01 20.63
N GLY A 108 14.37 12.81 20.95
CA GLY A 108 14.18 12.32 22.33
C GLY A 108 14.53 10.84 22.45
N TYR A 109 15.29 10.33 21.50
CA TYR A 109 15.66 8.91 21.45
C TYR A 109 16.82 8.60 22.41
N THR A 110 16.67 7.53 23.14
CA THR A 110 17.75 6.86 23.90
C THR A 110 17.81 5.39 23.54
N GLU A 111 18.98 4.76 23.71
CA GLU A 111 19.10 3.31 23.47
C GLU A 111 18.29 2.50 24.50
N GLU A 112 18.18 3.01 25.73
CA GLU A 112 17.44 2.35 26.81
C GLU A 112 15.92 2.37 26.60
N PHE A 113 15.35 3.50 26.20
CA PHE A 113 13.88 3.70 26.16
C PHE A 113 13.31 3.90 24.75
N GLY A 114 14.16 4.01 23.73
CA GLY A 114 13.72 4.41 22.39
C GLY A 114 13.30 5.87 22.35
N CYS A 115 12.27 6.19 21.55
CA CYS A 115 11.77 7.55 21.41
C CYS A 115 10.94 7.96 22.64
N ALA A 116 11.35 9.01 23.34
CA ALA A 116 10.76 9.46 24.63
C ALA A 116 9.26 9.74 24.59
N GLU A 117 8.74 10.26 23.48
CA GLU A 117 7.30 10.51 23.32
C GLU A 117 6.49 9.25 22.96
N GLY A 118 7.14 8.10 22.90
CA GLY A 118 6.54 6.81 22.55
C GLY A 118 6.12 6.67 21.10
N GLY A 119 6.00 5.44 20.67
CA GLY A 119 5.45 5.07 19.39
C GLY A 119 3.91 5.06 19.38
N ALA A 120 3.33 4.90 18.20
CA ALA A 120 1.90 4.66 18.03
C ALA A 120 1.63 3.29 17.41
N ILE A 121 0.49 2.70 17.73
CA ILE A 121 -0.06 1.54 17.06
C ILE A 121 -1.53 1.84 16.70
N CYS A 122 -1.97 1.37 15.53
CA CYS A 122 -3.36 1.57 15.12
C CYS A 122 -4.28 0.46 15.69
N PRO A 123 -5.62 0.63 15.69
CA PRO A 123 -6.55 -0.38 16.18
C PRO A 123 -6.33 -1.77 15.56
N LYS A 124 -6.00 -1.83 14.27
CA LYS A 124 -5.73 -3.10 13.58
C LYS A 124 -4.51 -3.83 14.14
N GLY A 125 -3.42 -3.10 14.39
CA GLY A 125 -2.20 -3.68 14.97
C GLY A 125 -2.43 -4.20 16.37
N ASN A 126 -3.19 -3.47 17.17
CA ASN A 126 -3.58 -3.88 18.53
C ASN A 126 -4.47 -5.15 18.51
N ALA A 127 -5.38 -5.22 17.54
CA ALA A 127 -6.29 -6.37 17.37
C ALA A 127 -5.61 -7.62 16.75
N GLY A 128 -4.31 -7.60 16.52
CA GLY A 128 -3.56 -8.75 15.99
C GLY A 128 -3.66 -10.02 16.83
N ILE A 129 -3.86 -9.88 18.15
CA ILE A 129 -4.12 -10.99 19.07
C ILE A 129 -5.37 -11.76 18.65
N MET A 130 -6.45 -11.05 18.32
CA MET A 130 -7.71 -11.68 17.90
C MET A 130 -7.60 -12.40 16.55
N GLN A 131 -6.67 -11.98 15.70
CA GLN A 131 -6.37 -12.71 14.47
C GLN A 131 -5.53 -13.97 14.75
N LEU A 132 -4.58 -13.88 15.67
CA LEU A 132 -3.75 -15.03 16.06
C LEU A 132 -4.60 -16.17 16.63
N TYR A 133 -5.53 -15.84 17.53
CA TYR A 133 -6.39 -16.80 18.23
C TYR A 133 -7.79 -16.94 17.62
N ASP A 134 -7.98 -16.50 16.37
CA ASP A 134 -9.26 -16.63 15.67
C ASP A 134 -9.62 -18.12 15.53
N PRO A 135 -10.78 -18.56 16.06
CA PRO A 135 -11.18 -19.98 16.04
C PRO A 135 -11.48 -20.49 14.62
N ASP A 136 -11.74 -19.59 13.67
CA ASP A 136 -12.05 -19.91 12.28
C ASP A 136 -10.79 -20.05 11.40
N ARG A 137 -9.58 -19.97 11.99
CA ARG A 137 -8.32 -20.22 11.26
C ARG A 137 -8.27 -21.63 10.70
N LEU A 138 -7.71 -21.74 9.50
CA LEU A 138 -7.34 -23.02 8.88
C LEU A 138 -6.28 -23.73 9.73
N LYS A 139 -6.45 -25.04 9.92
CA LYS A 139 -5.60 -25.86 10.81
C LYS A 139 -4.85 -26.94 10.06
N THR A 140 -5.51 -27.58 9.10
CA THR A 140 -5.00 -28.71 8.33
C THR A 140 -5.14 -28.43 6.83
N PRO A 141 -4.28 -28.99 5.96
CA PRO A 141 -4.50 -28.93 4.53
C PRO A 141 -5.83 -29.56 4.13
N LEU A 142 -6.53 -28.93 3.20
CA LEU A 142 -7.84 -29.35 2.72
C LEU A 142 -7.77 -29.64 1.21
N LYS A 143 -8.38 -30.74 0.80
CA LYS A 143 -8.58 -31.11 -0.60
C LYS A 143 -10.08 -31.13 -0.94
N ARG A 144 -10.44 -30.52 -2.05
CA ARG A 144 -11.81 -30.53 -2.57
C ARG A 144 -12.19 -31.91 -3.09
N ALA A 145 -13.33 -32.43 -2.67
CA ALA A 145 -13.88 -33.67 -3.21
C ALA A 145 -15.00 -33.43 -4.25
N ASN A 146 -15.64 -32.27 -4.22
CA ASN A 146 -16.65 -31.89 -5.19
C ASN A 146 -16.01 -31.20 -6.42
N PRO A 147 -16.13 -31.73 -7.64
CA PRO A 147 -15.58 -31.09 -8.84
C PRO A 147 -16.32 -29.80 -9.23
N ASP A 148 -17.54 -29.57 -8.73
CA ASP A 148 -18.27 -28.32 -8.96
C ASP A 148 -17.63 -27.18 -8.19
N LYS A 149 -17.08 -26.21 -8.92
CA LYS A 149 -16.45 -24.98 -8.40
C LYS A 149 -17.37 -23.74 -8.55
N SER A 150 -18.67 -23.94 -8.79
CA SER A 150 -19.59 -22.80 -8.84
C SER A 150 -19.69 -22.11 -7.47
N PRO A 151 -19.88 -20.78 -7.43
CA PRO A 151 -20.10 -20.07 -6.18
C PRO A 151 -21.31 -20.63 -5.43
N GLY A 152 -21.10 -21.02 -4.16
CA GLY A 152 -22.14 -21.62 -3.30
C GLY A 152 -22.20 -23.14 -3.33
N ALA A 153 -21.52 -23.83 -4.25
CA ALA A 153 -21.38 -25.29 -4.21
C ALA A 153 -20.60 -25.73 -2.96
N ASP A 154 -21.09 -26.78 -2.28
CA ASP A 154 -20.37 -27.37 -1.15
C ASP A 154 -19.09 -28.05 -1.64
N PRO A 155 -17.89 -27.61 -1.22
CA PRO A 155 -16.63 -28.21 -1.64
C PRO A 155 -16.45 -29.67 -1.19
N ARG A 156 -17.15 -30.12 -0.15
CA ARG A 156 -16.97 -31.42 0.50
C ARG A 156 -15.50 -31.66 0.89
N TRP A 157 -14.96 -30.74 1.70
CA TRP A 157 -13.56 -30.72 2.09
C TRP A 157 -13.14 -32.05 2.74
N GLN A 158 -11.98 -32.54 2.32
CA GLN A 158 -11.26 -33.67 2.95
C GLN A 158 -9.99 -33.13 3.59
N GLU A 159 -9.81 -33.37 4.87
CA GLU A 159 -8.53 -33.12 5.54
C GLU A 159 -7.50 -34.12 5.03
N ILE A 160 -6.31 -33.63 4.66
CA ILE A 160 -5.19 -34.44 4.18
C ILE A 160 -3.91 -34.05 4.92
N SER A 161 -2.89 -34.94 4.89
CA SER A 161 -1.60 -34.61 5.47
C SER A 161 -0.85 -33.54 4.65
N TRP A 162 0.11 -32.87 5.28
CA TRP A 162 1.00 -31.94 4.59
C TRP A 162 1.78 -32.61 3.46
N ASP A 163 2.33 -33.79 3.71
CA ASP A 163 3.09 -34.51 2.68
C ASP A 163 2.19 -34.89 1.50
N GLN A 164 0.99 -35.41 1.76
CA GLN A 164 0.03 -35.71 0.68
C GLN A 164 -0.30 -34.46 -0.12
N ALA A 165 -0.58 -33.32 0.54
CA ALA A 165 -0.90 -32.07 -0.14
C ALA A 165 0.25 -31.59 -1.02
N LEU A 166 1.46 -31.56 -0.46
CA LEU A 166 2.64 -31.09 -1.17
C LEU A 166 3.06 -32.03 -2.30
N ASP A 167 2.92 -33.34 -2.14
CA ASP A 167 3.26 -34.32 -3.17
C ASP A 167 2.28 -34.25 -4.33
N GLU A 168 0.96 -34.16 -4.08
CA GLU A 168 -0.06 -34.02 -5.13
C GLU A 168 0.08 -32.68 -5.89
N ILE A 169 0.35 -31.57 -5.19
CA ILE A 169 0.57 -30.26 -5.82
C ILE A 169 1.87 -30.28 -6.63
N ALA A 170 2.95 -30.82 -6.08
CA ALA A 170 4.23 -30.95 -6.78
C ALA A 170 4.13 -31.84 -8.04
N ALA A 171 3.34 -32.92 -7.99
CA ALA A 171 3.09 -33.76 -9.16
C ALA A 171 2.42 -32.99 -10.29
N LYS A 172 1.40 -32.14 -9.97
CA LYS A 172 0.73 -31.28 -10.98
C LYS A 172 1.68 -30.22 -11.56
N LEU A 173 2.49 -29.58 -10.72
CA LEU A 173 3.53 -28.63 -11.15
C LEU A 173 4.57 -29.31 -12.03
N ARG A 174 5.04 -30.50 -11.64
CA ARG A 174 6.00 -31.30 -12.43
C ARG A 174 5.45 -31.64 -13.81
N ALA A 175 4.16 -32.07 -13.89
CA ALA A 175 3.53 -32.37 -15.15
C ALA A 175 3.50 -31.15 -16.11
N LEU A 176 3.27 -29.94 -15.59
CA LEU A 176 3.35 -28.71 -16.41
C LEU A 176 4.79 -28.45 -16.89
N ARG A 177 5.78 -28.67 -16.03
CA ARG A 177 7.19 -28.43 -16.38
C ARG A 177 7.70 -29.46 -17.40
N ASP A 178 7.41 -30.74 -17.19
CA ASP A 178 7.87 -31.84 -18.03
C ASP A 178 7.22 -31.80 -19.43
N SER A 179 6.00 -31.27 -19.54
CA SER A 179 5.34 -31.04 -20.83
C SER A 179 5.77 -29.74 -21.55
N GLY A 180 6.71 -28.96 -20.99
CA GLY A 180 7.11 -27.65 -21.53
C GLY A 180 6.05 -26.56 -21.37
N GLU A 181 5.07 -26.75 -20.48
CA GLU A 181 3.94 -25.85 -20.26
C GLU A 181 4.07 -25.06 -18.93
N ALA A 182 5.26 -24.89 -18.38
CA ALA A 182 5.49 -24.17 -17.12
C ALA A 182 4.89 -22.74 -17.15
N HIS A 183 4.86 -22.07 -18.29
CA HIS A 183 4.22 -20.78 -18.51
C HIS A 183 2.70 -20.78 -18.26
N LYS A 184 2.03 -21.93 -18.22
CA LYS A 184 0.59 -22.05 -17.93
C LYS A 184 0.25 -22.05 -16.44
N LEU A 185 1.28 -21.89 -15.57
CA LEU A 185 1.10 -21.59 -14.16
C LEU A 185 0.93 -20.07 -13.98
N LEU A 186 -0.14 -19.65 -13.33
CA LEU A 186 -0.36 -18.32 -12.81
C LEU A 186 0.02 -18.29 -11.32
N TRP A 187 0.59 -17.17 -10.86
CA TRP A 187 0.95 -17.00 -9.45
C TRP A 187 0.54 -15.62 -8.95
N MET A 188 -0.25 -15.60 -7.88
CA MET A 188 -0.68 -14.38 -7.21
C MET A 188 -0.10 -14.33 -5.79
N SER A 189 0.63 -13.26 -5.50
CA SER A 189 1.26 -13.01 -4.21
C SER A 189 0.72 -11.74 -3.58
N GLU A 190 0.70 -11.69 -2.26
CA GLU A 190 0.59 -10.40 -1.56
C GLU A 190 1.85 -9.54 -1.79
N ASP A 191 1.84 -8.26 -1.36
CA ASP A 191 2.93 -7.29 -1.60
C ASP A 191 3.81 -7.08 -0.35
N HIS A 192 3.93 -8.08 0.50
CA HIS A 192 4.67 -8.00 1.76
C HIS A 192 5.48 -9.27 1.90
N SER A 193 6.46 -9.25 2.74
CA SER A 193 7.26 -10.39 3.19
C SER A 193 7.48 -11.51 2.15
N PHE A 194 8.63 -12.10 2.11
CA PHE A 194 8.97 -13.28 1.28
C PHE A 194 8.43 -13.28 -0.19
N THR A 195 8.01 -12.12 -0.71
CA THR A 195 7.56 -12.01 -2.12
C THR A 195 8.69 -12.34 -3.10
N HIS A 196 9.94 -12.05 -2.73
CA HIS A 196 11.13 -12.42 -3.51
C HIS A 196 11.28 -13.94 -3.62
N ILE A 197 11.05 -14.72 -2.55
CA ILE A 197 11.10 -16.18 -2.58
C ILE A 197 10.07 -16.75 -3.56
N GLN A 198 8.87 -16.15 -3.61
CA GLN A 198 7.82 -16.52 -4.55
C GLN A 198 8.20 -16.17 -5.99
N ALA A 199 8.79 -14.98 -6.20
CA ALA A 199 9.28 -14.56 -7.52
C ALA A 199 10.41 -15.47 -8.02
N ASP A 200 11.35 -15.84 -7.13
CA ASP A 200 12.44 -16.75 -7.41
C ASP A 200 11.93 -18.15 -7.74
N PHE A 201 10.95 -18.66 -6.99
CA PHE A 201 10.27 -19.91 -7.31
C PHE A 201 9.68 -19.86 -8.73
N CYS A 202 8.92 -18.81 -9.07
CA CYS A 202 8.32 -18.66 -10.39
C CYS A 202 9.38 -18.60 -11.51
N LYS A 203 10.48 -17.85 -11.29
CA LYS A 203 11.58 -17.75 -12.23
C LYS A 203 12.25 -19.11 -12.47
N LEU A 204 12.60 -19.83 -11.40
CA LEU A 204 13.24 -21.15 -11.49
C LEU A 204 12.28 -22.23 -12.00
N PHE A 205 10.98 -22.10 -11.76
CA PHE A 205 9.96 -22.98 -12.31
C PHE A 205 9.78 -22.77 -13.82
N GLY A 206 9.90 -21.56 -14.31
CA GLY A 206 9.74 -21.18 -15.71
C GLY A 206 8.43 -20.51 -16.07
N THR A 207 7.72 -19.90 -15.10
CA THR A 207 6.53 -19.12 -15.41
C THR A 207 6.80 -17.61 -15.40
N PRO A 208 6.42 -16.87 -16.47
CA PRO A 208 6.49 -15.41 -16.50
C PRO A 208 5.35 -14.75 -15.71
N ASN A 209 4.35 -15.52 -15.25
CA ASN A 209 3.07 -15.05 -14.70
C ASN A 209 3.09 -14.80 -13.19
N TYR A 210 4.25 -14.40 -12.63
CA TYR A 210 4.27 -13.90 -11.25
C TYR A 210 3.62 -12.53 -11.18
N SER A 211 2.68 -12.34 -10.24
CA SER A 211 1.97 -11.09 -10.03
C SER A 211 1.71 -10.82 -8.55
N MET A 212 1.55 -9.54 -8.20
CA MET A 212 1.35 -9.07 -6.82
C MET A 212 0.17 -8.12 -6.71
N HIS A 213 -0.40 -7.97 -5.52
CA HIS A 213 -1.59 -7.14 -5.32
C HIS A 213 -1.37 -5.63 -5.56
N SER A 214 -0.14 -5.16 -5.72
CA SER A 214 0.16 -3.73 -5.99
C SER A 214 -0.64 -3.15 -7.16
N ASN A 215 -0.99 -3.96 -8.17
CA ASN A 215 -1.83 -3.51 -9.29
C ASN A 215 -3.28 -3.19 -8.89
N LEU A 216 -3.73 -3.63 -7.72
CA LEU A 216 -4.99 -3.20 -7.10
C LEU A 216 -4.85 -1.94 -6.23
N CYS A 217 -3.61 -1.53 -5.90
CA CYS A 217 -3.33 -0.55 -4.85
C CYS A 217 -2.84 0.80 -5.40
N ASP A 218 -1.60 0.88 -5.89
CA ASP A 218 -0.91 2.15 -6.11
C ASP A 218 -0.06 2.24 -7.40
N VAL A 219 -0.26 1.34 -8.35
CA VAL A 219 0.54 1.31 -9.59
C VAL A 219 0.39 2.61 -10.39
N ALA A 220 -0.80 3.20 -10.46
CA ALA A 220 -0.99 4.47 -11.16
C ALA A 220 -0.18 5.61 -10.51
N ARG A 221 -0.14 5.68 -9.16
CA ARG A 221 0.70 6.64 -8.45
C ARG A 221 2.19 6.39 -8.71
N LYS A 222 2.64 5.13 -8.63
CA LYS A 222 4.02 4.75 -8.97
C LYS A 222 4.37 5.19 -10.40
N ALA A 223 3.53 4.88 -11.37
CA ALA A 223 3.73 5.26 -12.77
C ALA A 223 3.83 6.79 -12.93
N SER A 224 2.98 7.55 -12.25
CA SER A 224 2.96 9.01 -12.30
C SER A 224 4.28 9.62 -11.80
N PHE A 225 4.69 9.25 -10.57
CA PHE A 225 5.92 9.79 -9.98
C PHE A 225 7.18 9.28 -10.67
N THR A 226 7.24 8.00 -11.06
CA THR A 226 8.37 7.46 -11.83
C THR A 226 8.54 8.20 -13.15
N THR A 227 7.44 8.52 -13.86
CA THR A 227 7.48 9.27 -15.11
C THR A 227 7.99 10.70 -14.92
N VAL A 228 7.60 11.37 -13.83
CA VAL A 228 7.94 12.76 -13.56
C VAL A 228 9.33 12.91 -12.96
N MET A 229 9.71 12.08 -11.97
CA MET A 229 10.91 12.29 -11.17
C MET A 229 11.80 11.04 -11.03
N GLY A 230 11.43 9.92 -11.61
CA GLY A 230 12.21 8.67 -11.56
C GLY A 230 12.11 7.90 -10.26
N GLU A 231 11.29 8.37 -9.28
CA GLU A 231 11.07 7.68 -8.01
C GLU A 231 9.59 7.29 -7.87
N SER A 232 9.35 6.03 -7.60
CA SER A 232 7.98 5.49 -7.57
C SER A 232 7.19 5.86 -6.31
N ARG A 233 7.88 6.10 -5.19
CA ARG A 233 7.22 6.31 -3.89
C ARG A 233 7.89 7.40 -3.06
N PRO A 234 7.90 8.65 -3.52
CA PRO A 234 8.34 9.75 -2.66
C PRO A 234 7.46 9.81 -1.41
N LEU A 235 8.05 10.22 -0.29
CA LEU A 235 7.39 10.33 1.01
C LEU A 235 7.32 11.80 1.44
N ALA A 236 6.15 12.24 1.91
CA ALA A 236 5.94 13.62 2.33
C ALA A 236 6.60 13.91 3.69
N ASP A 237 7.41 14.97 3.77
CA ASP A 237 7.93 15.56 5.01
C ASP A 237 6.93 16.58 5.57
N PHE A 238 5.81 16.11 6.11
CA PHE A 238 4.76 16.98 6.62
C PHE A 238 5.20 17.80 7.81
N ILE A 239 6.09 17.29 8.67
CA ILE A 239 6.44 17.95 9.93
C ILE A 239 7.13 19.30 9.73
N GLN A 240 7.82 19.49 8.61
CA GLN A 240 8.50 20.73 8.26
C GLN A 240 7.74 21.57 7.23
N SER A 241 6.61 21.06 6.69
CA SER A 241 5.77 21.78 5.73
C SER A 241 5.07 22.97 6.35
N LYS A 242 4.84 24.03 5.56
CA LYS A 242 3.99 25.18 5.90
C LYS A 242 2.64 25.15 5.16
N TYR A 243 2.61 24.50 4.02
CA TYR A 243 1.39 24.27 3.26
C TYR A 243 1.33 22.82 2.79
N ILE A 244 0.25 22.12 3.09
CA ILE A 244 0.04 20.71 2.76
C ILE A 244 -1.22 20.60 1.91
N LEU A 245 -1.08 20.14 0.66
CA LEU A 245 -2.18 19.94 -0.29
C LEU A 245 -2.31 18.45 -0.62
N LEU A 246 -3.41 17.82 -0.21
CA LEU A 246 -3.64 16.38 -0.41
C LEU A 246 -4.78 16.13 -1.39
N PHE A 247 -4.54 15.27 -2.39
CA PHE A 247 -5.54 14.84 -3.36
C PHE A 247 -5.97 13.39 -3.10
N GLY A 248 -7.24 13.17 -2.74
CA GLY A 248 -7.81 11.84 -2.58
C GLY A 248 -7.01 10.92 -1.66
N TRP A 249 -6.42 11.48 -0.61
CA TRP A 249 -5.63 10.76 0.38
C TRP A 249 -6.12 11.03 1.80
N ASN A 250 -6.43 9.95 2.53
CA ASN A 250 -6.90 10.01 3.91
C ASN A 250 -5.89 9.32 4.87
N PRO A 251 -4.71 9.92 5.15
CA PRO A 251 -3.66 9.31 5.97
C PRO A 251 -4.08 9.06 7.41
N THR A 252 -5.07 9.77 7.95
CA THR A 252 -5.55 9.56 9.33
C THR A 252 -6.40 8.32 9.51
N SER A 253 -6.93 7.74 8.43
CA SER A 253 -7.71 6.49 8.45
C SER A 253 -7.09 5.36 7.65
N ALA A 254 -6.50 5.65 6.49
CA ALA A 254 -5.77 4.66 5.70
C ALA A 254 -4.41 4.29 6.32
N ILE A 255 -4.35 4.11 7.61
CA ILE A 255 -3.18 4.01 8.48
C ILE A 255 -2.25 2.83 8.07
N LYS A 256 -1.60 2.95 6.92
CA LYS A 256 -0.49 2.09 6.51
C LYS A 256 0.80 2.53 7.22
N TRP A 257 1.01 3.83 7.34
CA TRP A 257 2.08 4.44 8.13
C TRP A 257 1.46 5.01 9.40
N VAL A 258 1.65 4.31 10.50
CA VAL A 258 1.01 4.61 11.78
C VAL A 258 1.45 5.97 12.37
N TYR A 259 2.60 6.47 11.96
CA TYR A 259 3.10 7.80 12.38
C TYR A 259 2.34 8.96 11.71
N LEU A 260 1.73 8.77 10.52
CA LEU A 260 1.17 9.87 9.73
C LEU A 260 0.08 10.69 10.44
N PRO A 261 -0.88 10.10 11.17
CA PRO A 261 -1.88 10.88 11.90
C PRO A 261 -1.23 11.86 12.89
N ARG A 262 -0.22 11.40 13.63
CA ARG A 262 0.55 12.21 14.60
C ARG A 262 1.32 13.33 13.89
N ILE A 263 2.09 12.98 12.86
CA ILE A 263 2.93 13.93 12.14
C ILE A 263 2.08 15.01 11.46
N LEU A 264 0.96 14.64 10.86
CA LEU A 264 0.05 15.59 10.22
C LEU A 264 -0.58 16.54 11.25
N THR A 265 -1.02 16.01 12.41
CA THR A 265 -1.56 16.83 13.50
C THR A 265 -0.51 17.81 14.02
N ARG A 266 0.73 17.34 14.27
CA ARG A 266 1.84 18.19 14.69
C ARG A 266 2.23 19.27 13.68
N ALA A 267 2.18 18.93 12.37
CA ALA A 267 2.43 19.93 11.34
C ALA A 267 1.38 21.06 11.41
N VAL A 268 0.11 20.72 11.57
CA VAL A 268 -0.99 21.69 11.74
C VAL A 268 -0.78 22.53 13.02
N GLU A 269 -0.42 21.92 14.16
CA GLU A 269 -0.14 22.61 15.42
C GLU A 269 1.06 23.56 15.30
N ARG A 270 2.04 23.26 14.45
CA ARG A 270 3.18 24.12 14.11
C ARG A 270 2.85 25.19 13.07
N GLY A 271 1.58 25.34 12.70
CA GLY A 271 1.07 26.38 11.80
C GLY A 271 1.07 26.01 10.31
N ALA A 272 1.23 24.74 9.96
CA ALA A 272 1.05 24.30 8.58
C ALA A 272 -0.43 24.39 8.18
N ARG A 273 -0.73 25.00 7.02
CA ARG A 273 -2.05 25.02 6.43
C ARG A 273 -2.31 23.69 5.72
N LEU A 274 -3.31 22.96 6.14
CA LEU A 274 -3.75 21.69 5.52
C LEU A 274 -4.98 21.94 4.66
N VAL A 275 -4.90 21.57 3.37
CA VAL A 275 -6.00 21.56 2.41
C VAL A 275 -6.17 20.17 1.85
N VAL A 276 -7.40 19.66 1.83
CA VAL A 276 -7.71 18.31 1.34
C VAL A 276 -8.75 18.36 0.23
N VAL A 277 -8.38 17.89 -0.94
CA VAL A 277 -9.22 17.72 -2.12
C VAL A 277 -9.76 16.29 -2.13
N ASP A 278 -11.06 16.12 -1.91
CA ASP A 278 -11.68 14.79 -1.82
C ASP A 278 -13.20 14.90 -2.04
N PRO A 279 -13.87 13.99 -2.75
CA PRO A 279 -15.34 13.98 -2.87
C PRO A 279 -16.05 13.66 -1.55
N TYR A 280 -15.33 13.17 -0.56
CA TYR A 280 -15.82 12.81 0.77
C TYR A 280 -15.07 13.58 1.85
N LEU A 281 -15.77 14.21 2.79
CA LEU A 281 -15.18 14.82 3.99
C LEU A 281 -14.60 13.68 4.87
N SER A 282 -13.42 13.21 4.48
CA SER A 282 -12.69 12.16 5.17
C SER A 282 -12.21 12.61 6.54
N ASP A 283 -11.69 11.68 7.36
CA ASP A 283 -11.18 12.04 8.69
C ASP A 283 -9.98 12.99 8.62
N THR A 284 -9.19 12.91 7.56
CA THR A 284 -8.14 13.90 7.27
C THR A 284 -8.73 15.25 6.85
N ALA A 285 -9.72 15.24 5.96
CA ALA A 285 -10.40 16.45 5.53
C ALA A 285 -11.13 17.16 6.67
N ALA A 286 -11.67 16.40 7.63
CA ALA A 286 -12.31 16.94 8.83
C ALA A 286 -11.33 17.63 9.81
N LYS A 287 -10.02 17.38 9.67
CA LYS A 287 -8.95 18.04 10.43
C LYS A 287 -8.25 19.13 9.62
N ALA A 288 -8.60 19.27 8.35
CA ALA A 288 -8.03 20.28 7.46
C ALA A 288 -8.58 21.68 7.74
N HIS A 289 -7.80 22.70 7.40
CA HIS A 289 -8.26 24.08 7.37
C HIS A 289 -9.30 24.29 6.27
N GLU A 290 -9.20 23.48 5.20
CA GLU A 290 -10.15 23.53 4.11
C GLU A 290 -10.34 22.17 3.45
N TRP A 291 -11.60 21.77 3.32
CA TRP A 291 -12.03 20.68 2.46
C TRP A 291 -12.53 21.23 1.13
N VAL A 292 -11.97 20.69 0.04
CA VAL A 292 -12.34 21.02 -1.33
C VAL A 292 -13.07 19.83 -1.93
N ALA A 293 -14.40 19.88 -1.90
CA ALA A 293 -15.23 18.85 -2.52
C ALA A 293 -15.06 18.88 -4.03
N ILE A 294 -14.70 17.75 -4.63
CA ILE A 294 -14.41 17.63 -6.06
C ILE A 294 -15.23 16.51 -6.69
N ARG A 295 -15.60 16.64 -7.96
CA ARG A 295 -16.15 15.52 -8.75
C ARG A 295 -15.09 14.44 -8.95
N PRO A 296 -15.41 13.13 -8.72
CA PRO A 296 -14.44 12.05 -8.87
C PRO A 296 -13.80 11.97 -10.27
N GLY A 297 -12.48 11.79 -10.31
CA GLY A 297 -11.72 11.68 -11.56
C GLY A 297 -11.43 13.01 -12.29
N THR A 298 -11.64 14.15 -11.62
CA THR A 298 -11.35 15.48 -12.19
C THR A 298 -10.14 16.16 -11.55
N ASP A 299 -9.40 15.44 -10.72
CA ASP A 299 -8.20 15.92 -10.00
C ASP A 299 -7.15 16.51 -10.96
N GLY A 300 -6.96 15.88 -12.13
CA GLY A 300 -6.03 16.37 -13.16
C GLY A 300 -6.41 17.75 -13.70
N ALA A 301 -7.71 18.01 -13.90
CA ALA A 301 -8.18 19.33 -14.34
C ALA A 301 -7.89 20.41 -13.29
N LEU A 302 -8.12 20.11 -12.01
CA LEU A 302 -7.77 21.02 -10.91
C LEU A 302 -6.27 21.28 -10.89
N ALA A 303 -5.42 20.23 -10.96
CA ALA A 303 -3.97 20.38 -10.91
C ALA A 303 -3.42 21.22 -12.08
N LEU A 304 -3.95 21.03 -13.29
CA LEU A 304 -3.58 21.84 -14.46
C LEU A 304 -3.98 23.31 -14.30
N ALA A 305 -5.15 23.60 -13.74
CA ALA A 305 -5.59 24.98 -13.48
C ALA A 305 -4.77 25.66 -12.37
N LEU A 306 -4.37 24.92 -11.32
CA LEU A 306 -3.44 25.43 -10.33
C LEU A 306 -2.09 25.78 -11.00
N ALA A 307 -1.57 24.90 -11.85
CA ALA A 307 -0.35 25.14 -12.61
C ALA A 307 -0.47 26.35 -13.55
N HIS A 308 -1.61 26.51 -14.24
CA HIS A 308 -1.88 27.69 -15.06
C HIS A 308 -1.68 28.99 -14.27
N VAL A 309 -2.32 29.09 -13.10
CA VAL A 309 -2.22 30.30 -12.26
C VAL A 309 -0.78 30.52 -11.78
N ILE A 310 -0.11 29.47 -11.30
CA ILE A 310 1.28 29.54 -10.81
C ILE A 310 2.22 30.06 -11.91
N ILE A 311 2.07 29.56 -13.15
CA ILE A 311 2.91 29.95 -14.29
C ILE A 311 2.54 31.35 -14.78
N ARG A 312 1.26 31.65 -14.98
CA ARG A 312 0.76 32.95 -15.43
C ARG A 312 1.23 34.09 -14.51
N ASP A 313 1.16 33.87 -13.20
CA ASP A 313 1.52 34.88 -12.19
C ASP A 313 3.02 34.81 -11.80
N GLN A 314 3.83 33.96 -12.48
CA GLN A 314 5.28 33.79 -12.25
C GLN A 314 5.65 33.40 -10.80
N LEU A 315 4.81 32.58 -10.15
CA LEU A 315 4.98 32.15 -8.76
C LEU A 315 5.82 30.88 -8.59
N TYR A 316 6.34 30.31 -9.68
CA TYR A 316 7.15 29.10 -9.65
C TYR A 316 8.59 29.38 -9.20
N ASP A 317 9.31 28.34 -8.73
CA ASP A 317 10.72 28.38 -8.34
C ASP A 317 11.59 28.38 -9.62
N GLN A 318 11.82 29.57 -10.19
CA GLN A 318 12.54 29.71 -11.46
C GLN A 318 13.93 29.04 -11.45
N PRO A 319 14.80 29.23 -10.43
CA PRO A 319 16.11 28.57 -10.40
C PRO A 319 16.02 27.03 -10.37
N PHE A 320 15.00 26.47 -9.69
CA PHE A 320 14.81 25.04 -9.66
C PHE A 320 14.33 24.51 -11.01
N VAL A 321 13.34 25.19 -11.62
CA VAL A 321 12.78 24.82 -12.92
C VAL A 321 13.83 24.85 -14.01
N GLU A 322 14.61 25.91 -14.10
CA GLU A 322 15.68 26.06 -15.13
C GLU A 322 16.77 24.99 -15.01
N LYS A 323 17.22 24.70 -13.80
CA LYS A 323 18.35 23.79 -13.57
C LYS A 323 17.96 22.33 -13.56
N TRP A 324 16.83 21.97 -12.92
CA TRP A 324 16.50 20.59 -12.55
C TRP A 324 15.33 20.00 -13.34
N THR A 325 14.80 20.71 -14.36
CA THR A 325 13.66 20.21 -15.12
C THR A 325 13.91 20.28 -16.63
N VAL A 326 13.07 19.59 -17.39
CA VAL A 326 13.00 19.66 -18.85
C VAL A 326 11.53 19.72 -19.31
N GLY A 327 11.28 20.34 -20.48
CA GLY A 327 9.94 20.41 -21.08
C GLY A 327 9.01 21.43 -20.43
N PHE A 328 9.56 22.40 -19.68
CA PHE A 328 8.75 23.43 -19.01
C PHE A 328 8.01 24.33 -20.01
N GLU A 329 8.66 24.77 -21.10
CA GLU A 329 8.04 25.63 -22.12
C GLU A 329 6.84 24.96 -22.80
N GLU A 330 6.96 23.67 -23.12
CA GLU A 330 5.88 22.88 -23.71
C GLU A 330 4.70 22.77 -22.74
N TYR A 331 5.01 22.54 -21.44
CA TYR A 331 3.99 22.47 -20.40
C TYR A 331 3.31 23.82 -20.13
N ALA A 332 4.10 24.91 -20.10
CA ALA A 332 3.58 26.27 -19.93
C ALA A 332 2.64 26.65 -21.07
N ALA A 333 3.01 26.32 -22.31
CA ALA A 333 2.14 26.52 -23.47
C ALA A 333 0.85 25.69 -23.38
N TYR A 334 0.96 24.43 -22.95
CA TYR A 334 -0.18 23.53 -22.80
C TYR A 334 -1.17 23.98 -21.75
N VAL A 335 -0.70 24.49 -20.59
CA VAL A 335 -1.60 24.91 -19.51
C VAL A 335 -2.19 26.31 -19.71
N LYS A 336 -1.80 27.05 -20.75
CA LYS A 336 -2.25 28.43 -21.00
C LYS A 336 -3.77 28.57 -21.09
N ASP A 337 -4.45 27.59 -21.63
CA ASP A 337 -5.91 27.53 -21.77
C ASP A 337 -6.63 26.76 -20.64
N LYS A 338 -5.88 26.17 -19.70
CA LYS A 338 -6.43 25.41 -18.58
C LYS A 338 -6.79 26.35 -17.42
N THR A 339 -7.64 27.33 -17.68
CA THR A 339 -7.99 28.41 -16.74
C THR A 339 -8.78 27.89 -15.53
N PRO A 340 -8.82 28.65 -14.43
CA PRO A 340 -9.72 28.34 -13.30
C PRO A 340 -11.19 28.20 -13.69
N GLN A 341 -11.66 28.96 -14.70
CA GLN A 341 -13.03 28.86 -15.22
C GLN A 341 -13.25 27.53 -15.94
N TRP A 342 -12.32 27.12 -16.81
CA TRP A 342 -12.34 25.80 -17.46
C TRP A 342 -12.40 24.67 -16.43
N ALA A 343 -11.51 24.69 -15.43
CA ALA A 343 -11.49 23.65 -14.40
C ALA A 343 -12.74 23.69 -13.50
N GLY A 344 -13.29 24.88 -13.24
CA GLY A 344 -14.50 25.04 -12.42
C GLY A 344 -15.71 24.32 -13.03
N GLN A 345 -15.88 24.38 -14.35
CA GLN A 345 -16.94 23.66 -15.06
C GLN A 345 -16.80 22.13 -14.92
N ILE A 346 -15.56 21.62 -14.94
CA ILE A 346 -15.25 20.19 -14.86
C ILE A 346 -15.36 19.69 -13.43
N THR A 347 -14.73 20.40 -12.50
CA THR A 347 -14.54 19.92 -11.11
C THR A 347 -15.70 20.24 -10.17
N GLY A 348 -16.52 21.24 -10.52
CA GLY A 348 -17.53 21.81 -9.64
C GLY A 348 -16.97 22.82 -8.62
N ILE A 349 -15.67 23.14 -8.67
CA ILE A 349 -15.01 24.06 -7.73
C ILE A 349 -15.06 25.50 -8.31
N PRO A 350 -15.50 26.52 -7.53
CA PRO A 350 -15.53 27.90 -8.00
C PRO A 350 -14.15 28.41 -8.47
N ALA A 351 -14.07 29.07 -9.62
CA ALA A 351 -12.83 29.57 -10.22
C ALA A 351 -12.01 30.44 -9.26
N ALA A 352 -12.68 31.34 -8.50
CA ALA A 352 -12.03 32.18 -7.49
C ALA A 352 -11.34 31.36 -6.38
N LYS A 353 -11.91 30.19 -6.02
CA LYS A 353 -11.30 29.28 -5.06
C LYS A 353 -10.04 28.64 -5.65
N ILE A 354 -10.08 28.21 -6.92
CA ILE A 354 -8.91 27.62 -7.62
C ILE A 354 -7.78 28.65 -7.69
N GLU A 355 -8.08 29.89 -8.05
CA GLU A 355 -7.10 30.99 -8.07
C GLU A 355 -6.41 31.21 -6.71
N ARG A 356 -7.21 31.26 -5.64
CA ARG A 356 -6.69 31.47 -4.28
C ARG A 356 -5.81 30.30 -3.85
N LEU A 357 -6.26 29.05 -4.04
CA LEU A 357 -5.51 27.86 -3.68
C LEU A 357 -4.15 27.79 -4.41
N ALA A 358 -4.12 28.14 -5.69
CA ALA A 358 -2.88 28.17 -6.47
C ALA A 358 -1.87 29.16 -5.89
N ARG A 359 -2.31 30.38 -5.60
CA ARG A 359 -1.44 31.42 -5.01
C ARG A 359 -0.98 31.03 -3.61
N GLU A 360 -1.89 30.57 -2.74
CA GLU A 360 -1.53 30.11 -1.38
C GLU A 360 -0.47 29.01 -1.43
N PHE A 361 -0.67 27.99 -2.26
CA PHE A 361 0.26 26.86 -2.41
C PHE A 361 1.65 27.31 -2.91
N ALA A 362 1.70 28.22 -3.89
CA ALA A 362 2.96 28.65 -4.47
C ALA A 362 3.75 29.61 -3.60
N THR A 363 3.08 30.41 -2.75
CA THR A 363 3.72 31.47 -1.94
C THR A 363 3.98 31.05 -0.50
N THR A 364 3.31 30.01 0.03
CA THR A 364 3.52 29.54 1.41
C THR A 364 4.49 28.36 1.40
N LYS A 365 5.78 28.64 1.62
CA LYS A 365 6.87 27.65 1.52
C LYS A 365 7.46 27.30 2.91
N PRO A 366 7.95 26.05 3.11
CA PRO A 366 7.90 24.89 2.22
C PRO A 366 6.48 24.37 1.97
N ALA A 367 6.17 24.03 0.72
CA ALA A 367 4.87 23.48 0.33
C ALA A 367 5.02 22.02 -0.13
N CYS A 368 4.13 21.16 0.38
CA CYS A 368 4.07 19.76 0.02
C CYS A 368 2.72 19.45 -0.65
N VAL A 369 2.75 18.76 -1.78
CA VAL A 369 1.56 18.22 -2.45
C VAL A 369 1.74 16.73 -2.64
N ASP A 370 0.71 15.93 -2.30
CA ASP A 370 0.75 14.49 -2.55
C ASP A 370 -0.66 13.96 -2.90
N ALA A 371 -0.68 12.83 -3.59
CA ALA A 371 -1.88 12.11 -3.96
C ALA A 371 -1.72 10.63 -3.67
N TRP A 372 -2.83 9.95 -3.39
CA TRP A 372 -2.77 8.50 -3.20
C TRP A 372 -3.77 7.80 -4.14
N SER A 373 -4.51 6.80 -3.65
CA SER A 373 -5.40 5.98 -4.48
C SER A 373 -6.68 6.70 -4.94
N GLY A 374 -6.99 7.89 -4.42
CA GLY A 374 -8.14 8.68 -4.89
C GLY A 374 -8.10 8.91 -6.40
N PRO A 375 -7.19 9.75 -6.88
CA PRO A 375 -7.01 10.00 -8.32
C PRO A 375 -6.57 8.75 -9.11
N GLY A 376 -5.69 7.93 -8.52
CA GLY A 376 -5.06 6.80 -9.21
C GLY A 376 -5.98 5.65 -9.63
N HIS A 377 -7.18 5.53 -9.05
CA HIS A 377 -8.12 4.45 -9.34
C HIS A 377 -9.17 4.83 -10.40
N HIS A 378 -8.89 5.84 -11.21
CA HIS A 378 -9.65 6.23 -12.39
C HIS A 378 -8.90 5.91 -13.68
N SER A 379 -9.61 5.80 -14.80
CA SER A 379 -9.03 5.52 -16.12
C SER A 379 -8.01 6.58 -16.55
N ASN A 380 -8.20 7.84 -16.16
CA ASN A 380 -7.29 8.96 -16.37
C ASN A 380 -6.29 9.19 -15.23
N GLY A 381 -6.20 8.28 -14.26
CA GLY A 381 -5.50 8.47 -12.99
C GLY A 381 -3.99 8.68 -13.11
N VAL A 382 -3.32 8.08 -14.11
CA VAL A 382 -1.87 8.30 -14.33
C VAL A 382 -1.59 9.74 -14.75
N GLN A 383 -2.34 10.27 -15.70
CA GLN A 383 -2.16 11.65 -16.16
C GLN A 383 -2.53 12.67 -15.08
N ALA A 384 -3.59 12.39 -14.30
CA ALA A 384 -3.95 13.18 -13.13
C ALA A 384 -2.82 13.19 -12.08
N GLY A 385 -2.24 12.03 -11.77
CA GLY A 385 -1.12 11.92 -10.84
C GLY A 385 0.15 12.64 -11.34
N ARG A 386 0.43 12.61 -12.65
CA ARG A 386 1.52 13.38 -13.26
C ARG A 386 1.29 14.89 -13.11
N ALA A 387 0.08 15.37 -13.38
CA ALA A 387 -0.25 16.80 -13.22
C ALA A 387 -0.07 17.25 -11.75
N ILE A 388 -0.49 16.42 -10.77
CA ILE A 388 -0.30 16.70 -9.34
C ILE A 388 1.18 16.70 -8.98
N ALA A 389 1.97 15.73 -9.45
CA ALA A 389 3.41 15.65 -9.19
C ALA A 389 4.16 16.88 -9.74
N LEU A 390 3.73 17.41 -10.88
CA LEU A 390 4.34 18.63 -11.47
C LEU A 390 4.04 19.91 -10.68
N LEU A 391 2.99 19.97 -9.86
CA LEU A 391 2.79 21.08 -8.92
C LEU A 391 3.95 21.19 -7.91
N ALA A 392 4.45 20.03 -7.42
CA ALA A 392 5.65 20.02 -6.57
C ALA A 392 6.87 20.55 -7.33
N ALA A 393 7.05 20.17 -8.59
CA ALA A 393 8.15 20.64 -9.42
C ALA A 393 8.14 22.17 -9.62
N LEU A 394 6.94 22.76 -9.83
CA LEU A 394 6.79 24.20 -9.98
C LEU A 394 7.26 25.00 -8.76
N VAL A 395 7.11 24.45 -7.54
CA VAL A 395 7.49 25.15 -6.31
C VAL A 395 8.83 24.70 -5.73
N GLY A 396 9.64 23.91 -6.46
CA GLY A 396 10.91 23.35 -5.98
C GLY A 396 10.71 22.32 -4.88
N GLY A 397 9.56 21.64 -4.86
CA GLY A 397 9.03 20.81 -3.77
C GLY A 397 9.50 19.36 -3.77
N TYR A 398 10.75 19.09 -4.18
CA TYR A 398 11.32 17.73 -4.15
C TYR A 398 12.61 17.68 -3.34
N ASP A 399 12.70 16.67 -2.47
CA ASP A 399 13.87 16.27 -1.67
C ASP A 399 14.50 17.40 -0.85
N ARG A 400 13.66 18.35 -0.43
CA ARG A 400 14.00 19.47 0.47
C ARG A 400 13.16 19.38 1.75
N PRO A 401 13.61 19.99 2.87
CA PRO A 401 12.79 20.01 4.08
C PRO A 401 11.37 20.51 3.84
N GLY A 402 10.37 19.77 4.34
CA GLY A 402 8.95 20.11 4.19
C GLY A 402 8.33 19.83 2.84
N THR A 403 8.98 19.03 2.00
CA THR A 403 8.50 18.68 0.65
C THR A 403 8.37 17.16 0.43
N LEU A 404 8.26 16.70 -0.82
CA LEU A 404 8.29 15.29 -1.16
C LEU A 404 9.73 14.77 -1.20
N MET A 405 10.05 13.87 -0.30
CA MET A 405 11.37 13.27 -0.12
C MET A 405 11.59 12.08 -1.05
N ILE A 406 12.77 11.98 -1.63
CA ILE A 406 13.26 10.75 -2.24
C ILE A 406 13.66 9.79 -1.11
N PRO A 407 13.04 8.61 -0.95
CA PRO A 407 13.43 7.66 0.08
C PRO A 407 14.86 7.18 -0.10
N ASP A 408 15.57 7.02 1.01
CA ASP A 408 16.91 6.40 1.06
C ASP A 408 16.83 5.09 1.83
N THR A 409 15.87 4.27 1.48
CA THR A 409 15.63 2.98 2.12
C THR A 409 16.59 1.93 1.57
N ARG A 410 17.04 1.03 2.44
CA ARG A 410 17.69 -0.21 2.02
C ARG A 410 16.61 -1.17 1.53
N GLY A 411 16.69 -1.55 0.28
CA GLY A 411 15.90 -2.66 -0.25
C GLY A 411 16.48 -3.99 0.23
N ASN A 412 15.69 -5.05 0.17
CA ASN A 412 16.24 -6.40 0.30
C ASN A 412 17.19 -6.66 -0.86
N THR A 413 18.37 -7.22 -0.62
CA THR A 413 19.30 -7.61 -1.69
C THR A 413 18.57 -8.60 -2.58
N HIS A 414 18.45 -8.25 -3.84
CA HIS A 414 17.91 -9.13 -4.84
C HIS A 414 19.07 -9.88 -5.50
N ILE A 415 19.03 -11.21 -5.39
CA ILE A 415 19.97 -12.06 -6.11
C ILE A 415 19.42 -12.21 -7.52
N GLU A 416 20.21 -11.81 -8.51
CA GLU A 416 19.87 -12.10 -9.90
C GLU A 416 20.11 -13.60 -10.15
N LEU A 417 19.03 -14.36 -10.21
CA LEU A 417 19.06 -15.79 -10.51
C LEU A 417 18.97 -16.01 -12.03
N GLU A 418 19.83 -16.86 -12.55
CA GLU A 418 19.61 -17.41 -13.88
C GLU A 418 18.94 -18.79 -13.74
N PRO A 419 17.80 -19.03 -14.40
CA PRO A 419 17.12 -20.31 -14.36
C PRO A 419 17.81 -21.35 -15.21
N ASP A 420 17.50 -22.63 -15.00
CA ASP A 420 17.97 -23.70 -15.89
C ASP A 420 17.40 -23.57 -17.31
N ALA A 421 17.95 -24.31 -18.26
CA ALA A 421 17.60 -24.22 -19.68
C ALA A 421 16.10 -24.48 -19.94
N THR A 422 15.46 -25.38 -19.21
CA THR A 422 14.03 -25.70 -19.36
C THR A 422 13.16 -24.51 -18.96
N ALA A 423 13.43 -23.91 -17.82
CA ALA A 423 12.71 -22.73 -17.35
C ALA A 423 12.99 -21.51 -18.24
N ALA A 424 14.22 -21.34 -18.69
CA ALA A 424 14.60 -20.22 -19.58
C ALA A 424 13.83 -20.19 -20.90
N VAL A 425 13.43 -21.34 -21.44
CA VAL A 425 12.59 -21.42 -22.65
C VAL A 425 11.17 -20.93 -22.38
N THR A 426 10.55 -21.41 -21.30
CA THR A 426 9.15 -21.11 -20.99
C THR A 426 8.96 -19.70 -20.45
N LEU A 427 9.97 -19.10 -19.84
CA LEU A 427 9.98 -17.69 -19.41
C LEU A 427 9.90 -16.70 -20.58
N LYS A 428 10.26 -17.10 -21.83
CA LYS A 428 10.14 -16.26 -23.02
C LYS A 428 8.72 -16.19 -23.56
N GLN A 429 7.81 -16.99 -23.04
CA GLN A 429 6.40 -16.89 -23.43
C GLN A 429 5.82 -15.56 -22.93
N PRO A 430 4.85 -14.99 -23.68
CA PRO A 430 4.20 -13.75 -23.25
C PRO A 430 3.50 -13.96 -21.90
N ARG A 431 3.40 -12.91 -21.12
CA ARG A 431 2.61 -12.94 -19.88
C ARG A 431 1.12 -13.08 -20.22
N PHE A 432 0.41 -13.85 -19.42
CA PHE A 432 -1.03 -14.06 -19.63
C PHE A 432 -1.88 -12.82 -19.35
N ASP A 433 -1.39 -11.91 -18.48
CA ASP A 433 -2.00 -10.63 -18.17
C ASP A 433 -1.66 -9.53 -19.19
N GLU A 434 -0.92 -9.87 -20.26
CA GLU A 434 -0.52 -8.95 -21.32
C GLU A 434 0.12 -7.64 -20.82
N LEU A 435 0.92 -7.73 -19.75
CA LEU A 435 1.54 -6.56 -19.10
C LEU A 435 2.30 -5.66 -20.07
N GLU A 436 2.89 -6.21 -21.10
CA GLU A 436 3.66 -5.51 -22.13
C GLU A 436 2.84 -4.52 -22.97
N ARG A 437 1.51 -4.64 -22.97
CA ARG A 437 0.61 -3.68 -23.63
C ARG A 437 0.46 -2.37 -22.86
N TYR A 438 0.85 -2.37 -21.57
CA TYR A 438 0.72 -1.23 -20.66
C TYR A 438 2.06 -0.49 -20.58
N PRO A 439 2.24 0.68 -21.25
CA PRO A 439 3.55 1.33 -21.39
C PRO A 439 4.17 1.80 -20.08
N LEU A 440 3.36 1.95 -19.04
CA LEU A 440 3.76 2.29 -17.67
C LEU A 440 3.38 1.18 -16.68
N GLY A 441 3.22 -0.05 -17.19
CA GLY A 441 2.91 -1.22 -16.40
C GLY A 441 4.00 -1.53 -15.37
N HIS A 442 3.58 -2.05 -14.22
CA HIS A 442 4.49 -2.45 -13.15
C HIS A 442 4.60 -3.98 -13.10
N LYS A 443 5.77 -4.49 -12.73
CA LYS A 443 6.04 -5.94 -12.58
C LYS A 443 5.04 -6.71 -11.67
N SER A 444 4.18 -6.01 -10.94
CA SER A 444 3.07 -6.62 -10.19
C SER A 444 1.97 -7.21 -11.07
N GLY A 445 2.02 -7.04 -12.38
CA GLY A 445 1.06 -7.58 -13.31
C GLY A 445 -0.24 -6.78 -13.43
N VAL A 446 -1.24 -7.32 -14.14
CA VAL A 446 -2.53 -6.68 -14.41
C VAL A 446 -3.68 -7.67 -14.12
N TYR A 447 -4.13 -7.76 -12.87
CA TYR A 447 -5.16 -8.72 -12.45
C TYR A 447 -6.47 -8.61 -13.24
N CYS A 448 -6.94 -7.39 -13.49
CA CYS A 448 -8.19 -7.22 -14.24
C CYS A 448 -8.08 -7.81 -15.65
N GLN A 449 -6.93 -7.61 -16.34
CA GLN A 449 -6.71 -8.21 -17.67
C GLN A 449 -6.60 -9.73 -17.58
N MET A 450 -5.86 -10.24 -16.57
CA MET A 450 -5.71 -11.68 -16.35
C MET A 450 -7.06 -12.37 -16.13
N PHE A 451 -7.90 -11.83 -15.25
CA PHE A 451 -9.22 -12.42 -14.95
C PHE A 451 -10.20 -12.25 -16.10
N ALA A 452 -10.17 -11.12 -16.82
CA ALA A 452 -10.99 -10.93 -18.02
C ALA A 452 -10.62 -11.93 -19.12
N ASN A 453 -9.34 -12.08 -19.43
CA ASN A 453 -8.84 -13.05 -20.40
C ASN A 453 -9.27 -14.48 -20.03
N LEU A 454 -9.07 -14.86 -18.78
CA LEU A 454 -9.39 -16.21 -18.31
C LEU A 454 -10.91 -16.46 -18.35
N ALA A 455 -11.74 -15.52 -17.91
CA ALA A 455 -13.20 -15.65 -17.93
C ALA A 455 -13.77 -15.79 -19.36
N GLU A 456 -13.18 -15.07 -20.31
CA GLU A 456 -13.60 -15.07 -21.73
C GLU A 456 -12.95 -16.19 -22.56
N GLY A 457 -11.96 -16.90 -22.01
CA GLY A 457 -11.16 -17.89 -22.75
C GLY A 457 -10.27 -17.25 -23.82
N LYS A 458 -9.84 -16.01 -23.58
CA LYS A 458 -8.95 -15.24 -24.44
C LYS A 458 -7.53 -15.21 -23.85
N GLY A 459 -6.61 -14.58 -24.57
CA GLY A 459 -5.21 -14.45 -24.15
C GLY A 459 -4.28 -15.33 -24.98
N PRO A 460 -2.96 -15.26 -24.76
CA PRO A 460 -1.98 -15.93 -25.60
C PRO A 460 -2.00 -17.47 -25.50
N TYR A 461 -2.57 -18.03 -24.46
CA TYR A 461 -2.73 -19.47 -24.20
C TYR A 461 -3.78 -19.70 -23.10
N THR A 462 -4.11 -20.95 -22.80
CA THR A 462 -5.02 -21.31 -21.73
C THR A 462 -4.23 -21.72 -20.48
N PRO A 463 -4.25 -20.93 -19.38
CA PRO A 463 -3.66 -21.32 -18.11
C PRO A 463 -4.34 -22.57 -17.54
N LYS A 464 -3.57 -23.39 -16.84
CA LYS A 464 -4.07 -24.62 -16.21
C LYS A 464 -4.15 -24.54 -14.70
N MET A 465 -3.21 -23.80 -14.08
CA MET A 465 -3.07 -23.75 -12.63
C MET A 465 -2.88 -22.31 -12.13
N LEU A 466 -3.48 -22.02 -10.99
CA LEU A 466 -3.23 -20.81 -10.23
C LEU A 466 -2.82 -21.17 -8.80
N VAL A 467 -1.72 -20.60 -8.33
CA VAL A 467 -1.36 -20.55 -6.90
C VAL A 467 -1.63 -19.13 -6.38
N CYS A 468 -2.45 -19.05 -5.35
CA CYS A 468 -2.90 -17.79 -4.76
C CYS A 468 -2.47 -17.73 -3.29
N VAL A 469 -1.55 -16.80 -2.95
CA VAL A 469 -0.94 -16.71 -1.62
C VAL A 469 -1.44 -15.44 -0.92
N PHE A 470 -2.17 -15.60 0.17
CA PHE A 470 -2.74 -14.51 0.99
C PHE A 470 -3.52 -13.47 0.20
N GLN A 471 -4.30 -13.93 -0.78
CA GLN A 471 -5.14 -13.07 -1.60
C GLN A 471 -6.57 -13.62 -1.70
N ASN A 472 -7.53 -12.69 -1.79
CA ASN A 472 -8.94 -13.02 -1.98
C ASN A 472 -9.50 -12.27 -3.20
N PRO A 473 -9.10 -12.64 -4.45
CA PRO A 473 -9.53 -11.96 -5.67
C PRO A 473 -11.04 -11.92 -5.85
N MET A 474 -11.80 -12.90 -5.35
CA MET A 474 -13.27 -12.85 -5.35
C MET A 474 -13.86 -11.60 -4.70
N MET A 475 -13.15 -11.03 -3.73
CA MET A 475 -13.57 -9.82 -3.00
C MET A 475 -12.76 -8.58 -3.40
N SER A 476 -11.49 -8.74 -3.75
CA SER A 476 -10.56 -7.62 -3.94
C SER A 476 -10.44 -7.14 -5.38
N VAL A 477 -10.73 -7.99 -6.37
CA VAL A 477 -10.71 -7.61 -7.80
C VAL A 477 -12.09 -7.10 -8.21
N PRO A 478 -12.20 -5.97 -8.95
CA PRO A 478 -13.47 -5.52 -9.49
C PRO A 478 -14.14 -6.56 -10.40
N GLY A 479 -15.46 -6.73 -10.29
CA GLY A 479 -16.23 -7.65 -11.11
C GLY A 479 -16.21 -9.10 -10.59
N THR A 480 -16.80 -9.33 -9.42
CA THR A 480 -16.86 -10.64 -8.73
C THR A 480 -17.29 -11.79 -9.64
N ASP A 481 -18.30 -11.58 -10.51
CA ASP A 481 -18.79 -12.62 -11.43
C ASP A 481 -17.74 -13.00 -12.48
N THR A 482 -16.98 -12.02 -12.98
CA THR A 482 -15.89 -12.28 -13.92
C THR A 482 -14.78 -13.10 -13.26
N VAL A 483 -14.44 -12.77 -12.01
CA VAL A 483 -13.43 -13.51 -11.24
C VAL A 483 -13.91 -14.95 -10.97
N ALA A 484 -15.16 -15.14 -10.58
CA ALA A 484 -15.73 -16.47 -10.35
C ALA A 484 -15.69 -17.34 -11.62
N LYS A 485 -16.13 -16.79 -12.76
CA LYS A 485 -16.06 -17.48 -14.07
C LYS A 485 -14.62 -17.82 -14.45
N ALA A 486 -13.67 -16.93 -14.18
CA ALA A 486 -12.27 -17.16 -14.46
C ALA A 486 -11.71 -18.32 -13.62
N LEU A 487 -11.93 -18.30 -12.31
CA LEU A 487 -11.43 -19.35 -11.40
C LEU A 487 -12.03 -20.72 -11.71
N ALA A 488 -13.29 -20.78 -12.11
CA ALA A 488 -13.95 -22.04 -12.50
C ALA A 488 -13.34 -22.70 -13.75
N ARG A 489 -12.61 -21.96 -14.60
CA ARG A 489 -11.97 -22.50 -15.80
C ARG A 489 -10.60 -23.16 -15.53
N LEU A 490 -10.03 -22.98 -14.34
CA LEU A 490 -8.75 -23.57 -13.98
C LEU A 490 -8.88 -25.06 -13.65
N GLU A 491 -7.96 -25.86 -14.17
CA GLU A 491 -7.87 -27.28 -13.79
C GLU A 491 -7.48 -27.43 -12.31
N THR A 492 -6.62 -26.52 -11.82
CA THR A 492 -6.16 -26.55 -10.42
C THR A 492 -6.03 -25.15 -9.85
N LEU A 493 -6.68 -24.92 -8.73
CA LEU A 493 -6.54 -23.73 -7.90
C LEU A 493 -6.01 -24.13 -6.52
N VAL A 494 -4.83 -23.62 -6.16
CA VAL A 494 -4.22 -23.78 -4.83
C VAL A 494 -4.28 -22.45 -4.10
N VAL A 495 -4.82 -22.43 -2.90
CA VAL A 495 -4.86 -21.24 -2.05
C VAL A 495 -4.08 -21.51 -0.77
N ILE A 496 -3.14 -20.60 -0.43
CA ILE A 496 -2.43 -20.57 0.85
C ILE A 496 -2.95 -19.36 1.62
N ASP A 497 -3.67 -19.59 2.72
CA ASP A 497 -4.28 -18.50 3.51
C ASP A 497 -4.40 -18.92 4.99
N THR A 498 -4.60 -17.95 5.87
CA THR A 498 -4.89 -18.19 7.29
C THR A 498 -6.35 -18.52 7.56
N MET A 499 -7.24 -18.11 6.65
CA MET A 499 -8.70 -18.21 6.81
C MET A 499 -9.34 -18.79 5.54
N MET A 500 -10.52 -19.39 5.68
CA MET A 500 -11.32 -19.80 4.55
C MET A 500 -11.95 -18.56 3.89
N SER A 501 -11.31 -18.06 2.82
CA SER A 501 -11.82 -16.93 2.04
C SER A 501 -12.77 -17.38 0.93
N GLU A 502 -13.47 -16.43 0.27
CA GLU A 502 -14.34 -16.69 -0.88
C GLU A 502 -13.57 -17.35 -2.03
N THR A 503 -12.32 -16.98 -2.22
CA THR A 503 -11.42 -17.60 -3.20
C THR A 503 -11.03 -19.01 -2.78
N ALA A 504 -10.72 -19.21 -1.49
CA ALA A 504 -10.39 -20.52 -0.95
C ALA A 504 -11.59 -21.51 -1.08
N GLN A 505 -12.82 -21.00 -0.98
CA GLN A 505 -14.02 -21.83 -1.20
C GLN A 505 -14.11 -22.43 -2.62
N LEU A 506 -13.44 -21.83 -3.60
CA LEU A 506 -13.39 -22.33 -4.99
C LEU A 506 -12.13 -23.17 -5.28
N ALA A 507 -11.20 -23.28 -4.33
CA ALA A 507 -9.93 -23.96 -4.52
C ALA A 507 -10.06 -25.50 -4.57
N ASP A 508 -9.10 -26.15 -5.22
CA ASP A 508 -8.90 -27.61 -5.18
C ASP A 508 -8.09 -28.02 -3.94
N TYR A 509 -7.13 -27.18 -3.57
CA TYR A 509 -6.32 -27.34 -2.36
C TYR A 509 -6.30 -26.03 -1.57
N VAL A 510 -6.50 -26.14 -0.24
CA VAL A 510 -6.34 -25.02 0.68
C VAL A 510 -5.28 -25.40 1.71
N LEU A 511 -4.20 -24.64 1.77
CA LEU A 511 -3.09 -24.87 2.68
C LEU A 511 -3.10 -23.81 3.80
N PRO A 512 -3.05 -24.22 5.07
CA PRO A 512 -2.99 -23.27 6.18
C PRO A 512 -1.72 -22.42 6.17
N GLY A 513 -1.88 -21.10 6.20
CA GLY A 513 -0.78 -20.17 6.41
C GLY A 513 -0.56 -19.81 7.87
N THR A 514 0.61 -19.28 8.20
CA THR A 514 0.92 -18.78 9.54
C THR A 514 0.40 -17.37 9.76
N ASN A 515 0.05 -17.05 11.03
CA ASN A 515 -0.12 -15.66 11.43
C ASN A 515 1.26 -14.96 11.45
N TYR A 516 1.30 -13.66 11.25
CA TYR A 516 2.56 -12.89 11.26
C TYR A 516 3.31 -12.94 12.60
N LEU A 517 2.64 -13.29 13.70
CA LEU A 517 3.24 -13.50 15.02
C LEU A 517 3.87 -14.91 15.19
N GLU A 518 3.77 -15.76 14.20
CA GLU A 518 4.25 -17.15 14.19
C GLU A 518 5.46 -17.38 13.28
N ARG A 519 5.98 -16.33 12.60
CA ARG A 519 7.04 -16.49 11.58
C ARG A 519 8.09 -15.38 11.60
N TYR A 520 9.24 -15.68 11.02
CA TYR A 520 10.28 -14.70 10.75
C TYR A 520 10.01 -13.92 9.46
N ASP A 521 10.50 -12.69 9.43
CA ASP A 521 10.65 -11.88 8.22
C ASP A 521 11.51 -10.64 8.47
N LEU A 522 12.13 -10.11 7.41
CA LEU A 522 12.81 -8.84 7.46
C LEU A 522 11.88 -7.74 6.95
N THR A 523 11.83 -6.65 7.69
CA THR A 523 11.03 -5.51 7.33
C THR A 523 11.92 -4.32 7.01
N THR A 524 11.89 -3.86 5.77
CA THR A 524 12.43 -2.57 5.36
C THR A 524 11.34 -1.54 5.48
N HIS A 525 11.57 -0.52 6.28
CA HIS A 525 10.52 0.42 6.65
C HIS A 525 10.35 1.54 5.60
N TRP A 526 9.13 2.03 5.47
CA TRP A 526 8.76 3.15 4.60
C TRP A 526 9.06 4.49 5.28
N VAL A 527 10.34 4.77 5.46
CA VAL A 527 10.86 6.01 6.02
C VAL A 527 11.89 6.63 5.07
N THR A 528 12.35 7.83 5.33
CA THR A 528 13.24 8.56 4.42
C THR A 528 14.73 8.24 4.63
N TRP A 529 15.07 7.37 5.58
CA TRP A 529 16.44 6.88 5.83
C TRP A 529 16.47 5.37 6.08
N PRO A 530 17.64 4.71 5.96
CA PRO A 530 17.73 3.26 6.11
C PRO A 530 17.34 2.76 7.50
N VAL A 531 16.46 1.78 7.52
CA VAL A 531 15.97 1.06 8.71
C VAL A 531 15.79 -0.41 8.36
N VAL A 532 16.18 -1.29 9.25
CA VAL A 532 15.90 -2.73 9.15
C VAL A 532 15.27 -3.19 10.47
N GLY A 533 14.05 -3.70 10.41
CA GLY A 533 13.37 -4.30 11.56
C GLY A 533 13.21 -5.79 11.38
N LEU A 534 13.22 -6.52 12.49
CA LEU A 534 12.95 -7.94 12.50
C LEU A 534 11.50 -8.20 12.88
N ARG A 535 10.79 -8.92 12.02
CA ARG A 535 9.63 -9.69 12.45
C ARG A 535 10.14 -11.05 12.91
N GLN A 536 9.96 -11.37 14.18
CA GLN A 536 10.26 -12.70 14.71
C GLN A 536 9.00 -13.33 15.27
N PRO A 537 8.91 -14.68 15.28
CA PRO A 537 7.80 -15.36 15.93
C PRO A 537 7.80 -15.03 17.42
N VAL A 538 6.63 -14.67 17.95
CA VAL A 538 6.41 -14.46 19.39
C VAL A 538 5.81 -15.68 20.04
N VAL A 539 5.19 -16.55 19.23
CA VAL A 539 4.72 -17.90 19.60
C VAL A 539 5.04 -18.87 18.47
N LYS A 540 5.12 -20.16 18.80
CA LYS A 540 5.19 -21.21 17.79
C LYS A 540 3.90 -21.26 16.98
N PRO A 541 3.93 -21.74 15.72
CA PRO A 541 2.70 -21.97 14.94
C PRO A 541 1.71 -22.83 15.74
N LEU A 542 0.49 -22.26 15.97
CA LEU A 542 -0.49 -22.85 16.90
C LEU A 542 -0.96 -24.25 16.48
N PHE A 543 -0.90 -24.55 15.20
CA PHE A 543 -1.38 -25.82 14.63
C PHE A 543 -0.23 -26.62 14.00
N GLY A 544 1.05 -26.24 14.25
CA GLY A 544 2.21 -26.90 13.69
C GLY A 544 2.39 -26.70 12.17
N GLN A 545 1.64 -25.79 11.55
CA GLN A 545 1.75 -25.48 10.14
C GLN A 545 3.10 -24.81 9.81
N PRO A 546 3.71 -25.11 8.65
CA PRO A 546 4.91 -24.40 8.19
C PRO A 546 4.57 -22.96 7.81
N ALA A 547 5.54 -22.07 7.91
CA ALA A 547 5.40 -20.74 7.30
C ALA A 547 5.24 -20.87 5.78
N GLU A 548 4.59 -19.90 5.16
CA GLU A 548 4.24 -19.93 3.72
C GLU A 548 5.48 -20.06 2.84
N TYR A 549 6.58 -19.39 3.21
CA TYR A 549 7.86 -19.50 2.50
C TYR A 549 8.49 -20.90 2.64
N GLU A 550 8.30 -21.58 3.78
CA GLU A 550 8.70 -22.98 3.94
C GLU A 550 7.85 -23.91 3.09
N THR A 551 6.56 -23.64 2.97
CA THR A 551 5.65 -24.39 2.06
C THR A 551 6.12 -24.24 0.62
N ILE A 552 6.47 -23.04 0.17
CA ILE A 552 6.95 -22.75 -1.18
C ILE A 552 8.33 -23.40 -1.41
N ALA A 553 9.24 -23.31 -0.43
CA ALA A 553 10.54 -23.96 -0.50
C ALA A 553 10.40 -25.50 -0.54
N ALA A 554 9.46 -26.07 0.21
CA ALA A 554 9.18 -27.51 0.19
C ALA A 554 8.68 -27.99 -1.19
N LEU A 555 7.85 -27.18 -1.88
CA LEU A 555 7.49 -27.44 -3.28
C LEU A 555 8.71 -27.32 -4.21
N GLY A 556 9.55 -26.30 -4.03
CA GLY A 556 10.78 -26.12 -4.80
C GLY A 556 11.75 -27.29 -4.65
N ARG A 557 11.91 -27.79 -3.42
CA ARG A 557 12.73 -28.99 -3.12
C ARG A 557 12.17 -30.27 -3.76
N ARG A 558 10.85 -30.47 -3.72
CA ARG A 558 10.17 -31.63 -4.37
C ARG A 558 10.29 -31.59 -5.88
N LEU A 559 10.32 -30.40 -6.46
CA LEU A 559 10.50 -30.22 -7.90
C LEU A 559 11.96 -30.29 -8.34
N GLY A 560 12.92 -30.22 -7.40
CA GLY A 560 14.36 -30.16 -7.69
C GLY A 560 14.72 -28.91 -8.49
N LEU A 561 14.12 -27.73 -8.14
CA LEU A 561 14.37 -26.48 -8.89
C LEU A 561 15.82 -26.02 -8.73
N LYS A 562 16.47 -25.77 -9.88
CA LYS A 562 17.89 -25.44 -9.96
C LYS A 562 18.12 -24.12 -10.66
N THR A 563 19.23 -23.47 -10.30
CA THR A 563 19.79 -22.35 -11.09
C THR A 563 20.43 -22.87 -12.39
N GLY A 564 20.77 -21.98 -13.31
CA GLY A 564 21.50 -22.32 -14.54
C GLY A 564 22.86 -22.96 -14.29
N GLU A 565 23.44 -22.74 -13.13
CA GLU A 565 24.69 -23.38 -12.65
C GLU A 565 24.45 -24.76 -12.02
N GLY A 566 23.21 -25.23 -11.96
CA GLY A 566 22.85 -26.55 -11.42
C GLY A 566 22.65 -26.60 -9.89
N VAL A 567 22.64 -25.44 -9.22
CA VAL A 567 22.48 -25.38 -7.75
C VAL A 567 21.01 -25.54 -7.37
N GLU A 568 20.70 -26.45 -6.44
CA GLU A 568 19.37 -26.63 -5.87
C GLU A 568 19.05 -25.45 -4.91
N PHE A 569 18.42 -24.39 -5.46
CA PHE A 569 18.27 -23.08 -4.81
C PHE A 569 17.65 -23.15 -3.41
N PHE A 570 16.63 -23.99 -3.21
CA PHE A 570 15.94 -24.09 -1.92
C PHE A 570 16.61 -25.01 -0.90
N ARG A 571 17.82 -25.53 -1.18
CA ARG A 571 18.61 -26.38 -0.30
C ARG A 571 19.92 -25.76 0.17
N VAL A 572 20.22 -24.55 -0.32
CA VAL A 572 21.49 -23.89 0.01
C VAL A 572 21.24 -22.41 0.34
N GLY A 573 22.11 -21.86 1.15
CA GLY A 573 22.17 -20.40 1.38
C GLY A 573 22.51 -19.68 0.07
N PRO A 574 21.73 -18.65 -0.30
CA PRO A 574 21.83 -18.04 -1.64
C PRO A 574 23.14 -17.29 -1.89
N LEU A 575 23.89 -16.94 -0.83
CA LEU A 575 25.17 -16.22 -0.93
C LEU A 575 26.38 -17.08 -0.60
N SER A 576 26.23 -17.98 0.37
CA SER A 576 27.32 -18.84 0.83
C SER A 576 27.40 -20.17 0.06
N GLY A 577 26.30 -20.62 -0.54
CA GLY A 577 26.18 -21.93 -1.15
C GLY A 577 26.17 -23.11 -0.12
N ARG A 578 26.20 -22.80 1.18
CA ARG A 578 26.17 -23.82 2.24
C ARG A 578 24.80 -24.49 2.33
N PRO A 579 24.70 -25.78 2.62
CA PRO A 579 23.41 -26.43 2.88
C PRO A 579 22.62 -25.72 3.98
N ILE A 580 21.30 -25.61 3.78
CA ILE A 580 20.35 -25.07 4.76
C ILE A 580 19.23 -26.08 5.01
N GLU A 581 18.74 -26.11 6.23
CA GLU A 581 17.58 -26.92 6.62
C GLU A 581 16.26 -26.17 6.49
N ASN A 582 16.30 -24.85 6.72
CA ASN A 582 15.11 -24.01 6.75
C ASN A 582 15.40 -22.59 6.21
N LEU A 583 14.35 -21.82 5.94
CA LEU A 583 14.50 -20.47 5.40
C LEU A 583 14.87 -19.40 6.45
N THR A 584 14.92 -19.71 7.74
CA THR A 584 15.56 -18.82 8.73
C THR A 584 17.07 -18.73 8.45
N GLU A 585 17.71 -19.87 8.17
CA GLU A 585 19.11 -19.93 7.76
C GLU A 585 19.35 -19.24 6.41
N TRP A 586 18.38 -19.30 5.50
CA TRP A 586 18.41 -18.55 4.25
C TRP A 586 18.43 -17.03 4.50
N TYR A 587 17.62 -16.53 5.44
CA TYR A 587 17.63 -15.13 5.84
C TYR A 587 18.93 -14.71 6.52
N GLU A 588 19.51 -15.58 7.34
CA GLU A 588 20.83 -15.32 7.95
C GLU A 588 21.91 -15.17 6.89
N ASP A 589 21.92 -16.04 5.90
CA ASP A 589 22.85 -15.96 4.78
C ASP A 589 22.66 -14.66 3.97
N MET A 590 21.44 -14.32 3.64
CA MET A 590 21.09 -13.05 2.96
C MET A 590 21.54 -11.83 3.76
N LEU A 591 21.24 -11.77 5.06
CA LEU A 591 21.62 -10.67 5.94
C LEU A 591 23.12 -10.44 5.99
N SER A 592 23.91 -11.50 5.92
CA SER A 592 25.38 -11.39 5.96
C SER A 592 25.96 -10.51 4.83
N LYS A 593 25.24 -10.33 3.71
CA LYS A 593 25.65 -9.48 2.58
C LYS A 593 24.89 -8.15 2.49
N GLU A 594 23.60 -8.14 2.75
CA GLU A 594 22.76 -6.94 2.62
C GLU A 594 23.24 -5.80 3.51
N LEU A 595 23.63 -6.14 4.71
CA LEU A 595 24.14 -5.16 5.66
C LEU A 595 25.62 -4.81 5.41
N LYS A 596 26.36 -5.61 4.63
CA LYS A 596 27.73 -5.29 4.21
C LYS A 596 27.81 -4.23 3.10
N ALA A 597 26.80 -4.04 2.28
CA ALA A 597 26.81 -3.10 1.16
C ALA A 597 26.62 -1.62 1.57
N GLY A 598 26.88 -1.26 2.86
CA GLY A 598 26.85 0.12 3.35
C GLY A 598 26.24 0.32 4.74
N ALA A 599 25.97 -0.76 5.45
CA ALA A 599 25.76 -0.78 6.90
C ALA A 599 26.71 -1.83 7.50
N PRO A 600 27.07 -1.76 8.78
CA PRO A 600 27.84 -2.83 9.43
C PRO A 600 27.08 -4.14 9.22
N GLY A 601 27.79 -5.16 8.77
CA GLY A 601 27.20 -6.51 8.64
C GLY A 601 26.62 -6.90 10.00
N ILE A 602 25.31 -7.06 10.05
CA ILE A 602 24.60 -7.49 11.25
C ILE A 602 24.01 -8.85 10.98
N THR A 603 24.27 -9.80 11.86
CA THR A 603 23.66 -11.13 11.79
C THR A 603 22.22 -11.07 12.31
N LEU A 604 21.44 -12.11 12.03
CA LEU A 604 20.10 -12.25 12.60
C LEU A 604 20.15 -12.28 14.15
N ALA A 605 21.18 -12.92 14.73
CA ALA A 605 21.40 -12.96 16.17
C ALA A 605 21.64 -11.55 16.73
N GLU A 606 22.57 -10.79 16.15
CA GLU A 606 22.83 -9.41 16.56
C GLU A 606 21.59 -8.52 16.39
N LEU A 607 20.80 -8.68 15.30
CA LEU A 607 19.57 -7.92 15.11
C LEU A 607 18.51 -8.21 16.20
N LYS A 608 18.46 -9.44 16.71
CA LYS A 608 17.60 -9.81 17.84
C LYS A 608 17.99 -9.14 19.15
N GLU A 609 19.28 -8.94 19.37
CA GLU A 609 19.82 -8.32 20.58
C GLU A 609 19.72 -6.77 20.55
N LEU A 610 19.51 -6.19 19.38
CA LEU A 610 19.30 -4.73 19.32
C LEU A 610 18.01 -4.32 20.03
N PRO A 611 17.99 -3.15 20.69
CA PRO A 611 16.78 -2.60 21.27
C PRO A 611 15.62 -2.62 20.28
N GLY A 612 14.51 -3.26 20.67
CA GLY A 612 13.35 -3.40 19.80
C GLY A 612 13.56 -4.26 18.55
N ALA A 613 14.66 -5.00 18.42
CA ALA A 613 15.07 -5.77 17.23
C ALA A 613 15.03 -4.92 15.94
N VAL A 614 15.56 -3.70 16.03
CA VAL A 614 15.58 -2.72 14.94
C VAL A 614 16.98 -2.12 14.81
N TRP A 615 17.49 -2.12 13.60
CA TRP A 615 18.66 -1.34 13.22
C TRP A 615 18.22 -0.06 12.50
N VAL A 616 18.83 1.09 12.86
CA VAL A 616 18.52 2.40 12.30
C VAL A 616 19.82 3.08 11.89
N ASP A 617 19.89 3.62 10.68
CA ASP A 617 21.04 4.44 10.26
C ASP A 617 21.05 5.77 11.03
N LYS A 618 22.02 5.93 11.94
CA LYS A 618 22.17 7.14 12.76
C LYS A 618 22.57 8.39 11.95
N LYS A 619 23.01 8.23 10.68
CA LYS A 619 23.26 9.37 9.78
C LYS A 619 21.98 10.11 9.41
N GLY A 620 20.85 9.42 9.49
CA GLY A 620 19.53 9.99 9.38
C GLY A 620 19.12 10.37 7.94
N THR A 621 18.11 11.23 7.85
CA THR A 621 17.55 11.72 6.60
C THR A 621 18.52 12.69 5.90
N ARG A 622 18.75 12.46 4.60
CA ARG A 622 19.51 13.34 3.72
C ARG A 622 18.55 14.09 2.81
N TYR A 623 18.86 15.35 2.54
CA TYR A 623 18.12 16.21 1.64
C TYR A 623 18.93 16.53 0.40
N GLU A 624 18.26 17.00 -0.65
CA GLU A 624 18.86 17.41 -1.94
C GLU A 624 19.78 16.35 -2.56
N LYS A 625 19.44 15.07 -2.36
CA LYS A 625 20.21 13.93 -2.88
C LYS A 625 20.40 13.98 -4.41
N PHE A 626 19.46 14.62 -5.13
CA PHE A 626 19.58 14.84 -6.56
C PHE A 626 20.78 15.73 -6.92
N ALA A 627 21.22 16.61 -6.01
CA ALA A 627 22.36 17.53 -6.23
C ALA A 627 23.71 16.95 -5.75
N GLU A 628 23.72 15.78 -5.11
CA GLU A 628 24.94 15.13 -4.63
C GLU A 628 25.88 14.81 -5.78
N GLU A 629 27.12 15.28 -5.71
CA GLU A 629 28.16 14.92 -6.68
C GLU A 629 28.55 13.45 -6.52
N ILE A 630 28.73 12.75 -7.65
CA ILE A 630 29.12 11.35 -7.65
C ILE A 630 30.63 11.28 -7.33
N PRO A 631 31.05 10.52 -6.31
CA PRO A 631 32.46 10.39 -5.94
C PRO A 631 33.32 9.89 -7.11
N ALA A 632 34.52 10.45 -7.28
CA ALA A 632 35.44 10.11 -8.35
C ALA A 632 35.75 8.60 -8.42
N ALA A 633 35.88 7.92 -7.28
CA ALA A 633 36.12 6.50 -7.21
C ALA A 633 34.95 5.68 -7.82
N LYS A 634 33.69 6.15 -7.67
CA LYS A 634 32.53 5.55 -8.30
C LYS A 634 32.46 5.87 -9.80
N LEU A 635 32.82 7.10 -10.19
CA LEU A 635 32.85 7.49 -11.61
C LEU A 635 33.84 6.67 -12.42
N ALA A 636 34.97 6.26 -11.82
CA ALA A 636 36.00 5.43 -12.48
C ALA A 636 35.45 4.06 -12.96
N THR A 637 34.34 3.58 -12.39
CA THR A 637 33.67 2.32 -12.76
C THR A 637 32.42 2.53 -13.60
N CYS A 638 32.06 3.78 -13.91
CA CYS A 638 30.84 4.14 -14.64
C CYS A 638 31.11 4.39 -16.13
N VAL A 639 30.04 4.32 -16.90
CA VAL A 639 30.05 4.59 -18.36
C VAL A 639 29.11 5.76 -18.63
N TYR A 640 29.58 6.70 -19.49
CA TYR A 640 28.78 7.80 -19.98
C TYR A 640 28.10 7.43 -21.31
N ASP A 641 26.86 7.88 -21.51
CA ASP A 641 26.11 7.66 -22.76
C ASP A 641 26.24 8.82 -23.75
N GLY A 642 27.29 9.62 -23.62
CA GLY A 642 27.64 10.79 -24.44
C GLY A 642 28.92 11.46 -23.97
N ASP A 643 29.18 12.70 -24.41
CA ASP A 643 30.31 13.48 -23.93
C ASP A 643 30.14 13.82 -22.44
N PRO A 644 31.10 13.45 -21.55
CA PRO A 644 31.06 13.77 -20.14
C PRO A 644 30.98 15.28 -19.79
N LYS A 645 31.25 16.15 -20.76
CA LYS A 645 31.16 17.61 -20.62
C LYS A 645 29.79 18.16 -21.01
N THR A 646 29.00 17.38 -21.75
CA THR A 646 27.69 17.81 -22.23
C THR A 646 26.62 17.66 -21.14
N ASP A 647 25.89 18.75 -20.91
CA ASP A 647 24.79 18.80 -19.97
C ASP A 647 23.68 17.81 -20.36
N GLY A 648 23.17 17.03 -19.40
CA GLY A 648 22.17 15.97 -19.59
C GLY A 648 22.76 14.60 -19.94
N THR A 649 24.07 14.47 -20.19
CA THR A 649 24.72 13.17 -20.44
C THR A 649 24.48 12.24 -19.23
N GLY A 650 23.96 11.03 -19.49
CA GLY A 650 23.67 10.02 -18.47
C GLY A 650 24.92 9.26 -18.04
N ILE A 651 24.97 8.91 -16.78
CA ILE A 651 26.04 8.11 -16.16
C ILE A 651 25.45 6.77 -15.71
N TYR A 652 26.05 5.67 -16.12
CA TYR A 652 25.54 4.30 -15.92
C TYR A 652 26.58 3.41 -15.25
N ASP A 653 26.13 2.44 -14.43
CA ASP A 653 26.99 1.45 -13.77
C ASP A 653 27.68 0.47 -14.77
N LYS A 654 27.07 0.27 -15.94
CA LYS A 654 27.59 -0.49 -17.08
C LYS A 654 26.91 -0.01 -18.37
N PRO A 655 27.38 -0.39 -19.57
CA PRO A 655 26.75 0.03 -20.83
C PRO A 655 25.25 -0.28 -20.88
N LYS A 656 24.44 0.65 -21.41
CA LYS A 656 22.98 0.48 -21.57
C LYS A 656 22.62 -0.80 -22.33
N ALA A 657 23.37 -1.13 -23.38
CA ALA A 657 23.18 -2.35 -24.19
C ALA A 657 23.34 -3.63 -23.36
N LEU A 658 24.06 -3.57 -22.25
CA LEU A 658 24.25 -4.66 -21.28
C LEU A 658 23.35 -4.53 -20.05
N GLY A 659 22.27 -3.76 -20.17
CA GLY A 659 21.32 -3.54 -19.07
C GLY A 659 21.81 -2.60 -17.97
N GLY A 660 22.68 -1.64 -18.31
CA GLY A 660 23.21 -0.65 -17.37
C GLY A 660 22.10 0.20 -16.73
N LYS A 661 22.20 0.41 -15.43
CA LYS A 661 21.31 1.27 -14.66
C LYS A 661 21.90 2.68 -14.56
N ARG A 662 21.07 3.69 -14.73
CA ARG A 662 21.49 5.08 -14.55
C ARG A 662 21.85 5.30 -13.05
N VAL A 663 23.05 5.82 -12.81
CA VAL A 663 23.55 6.18 -11.46
C VAL A 663 23.66 7.69 -11.28
N GLY A 664 23.58 8.45 -12.38
CA GLY A 664 23.64 9.89 -12.37
C GLY A 664 23.53 10.55 -13.74
N THR A 665 23.80 11.84 -13.76
CA THR A 665 23.79 12.68 -14.96
C THR A 665 24.76 13.85 -14.81
N VAL A 666 25.18 14.46 -15.93
CA VAL A 666 25.94 15.71 -15.92
C VAL A 666 24.96 16.89 -15.88
N ILE A 667 25.10 17.80 -14.90
CA ILE A 667 24.32 19.04 -14.81
C ILE A 667 25.23 20.20 -14.44
N GLY A 668 25.26 21.25 -15.30
CA GLY A 668 26.16 22.38 -15.12
C GLY A 668 27.64 21.98 -15.13
N GLY A 669 28.02 20.99 -15.97
CA GLY A 669 29.37 20.46 -16.06
C GLY A 669 29.82 19.56 -14.89
N LYS A 670 28.91 19.21 -13.97
CA LYS A 670 29.22 18.36 -12.82
C LYS A 670 28.47 17.03 -12.88
N PRO A 671 29.15 15.90 -12.57
CA PRO A 671 28.51 14.59 -12.44
C PRO A 671 27.75 14.51 -11.11
N VAL A 672 26.42 14.55 -11.16
CA VAL A 672 25.53 14.50 -10.01
C VAL A 672 24.58 13.30 -10.06
N ARG A 673 23.99 12.94 -8.94
CA ARG A 673 22.98 11.89 -8.88
C ARG A 673 21.80 12.18 -9.83
N GLY A 674 21.30 13.40 -9.87
CA GLY A 674 20.13 13.78 -10.65
C GLY A 674 18.87 13.06 -10.22
N PHE A 675 17.87 13.08 -11.11
CA PHE A 675 16.64 12.31 -11.00
C PHE A 675 16.72 11.07 -11.90
N PHE A 676 16.13 9.95 -11.50
CA PHE A 676 16.23 8.68 -12.26
C PHE A 676 15.22 8.60 -13.43
N THR A 677 14.99 9.72 -14.09
CA THR A 677 14.26 9.81 -15.36
C THR A 677 15.19 9.61 -16.56
N PRO A 678 14.66 9.41 -17.77
CA PRO A 678 15.49 9.34 -18.97
C PRO A 678 16.39 10.57 -19.21
N SER A 679 15.93 11.78 -18.85
CA SER A 679 16.71 13.02 -18.96
C SER A 679 17.68 13.26 -17.79
N GLY A 680 17.55 12.54 -16.69
CA GLY A 680 18.27 12.85 -15.45
C GLY A 680 17.70 14.03 -14.66
N ARG A 681 16.61 14.62 -15.13
CA ARG A 681 15.89 15.76 -14.55
C ARG A 681 14.41 15.44 -14.36
N ILE A 682 13.67 16.31 -13.69
CA ILE A 682 12.21 16.23 -13.65
C ILE A 682 11.64 16.53 -15.03
N GLU A 683 10.69 15.72 -15.49
CA GLU A 683 10.14 15.82 -16.84
C GLU A 683 8.72 16.42 -16.82
N PHE A 684 8.59 17.72 -17.16
CA PHE A 684 7.29 18.35 -17.43
C PHE A 684 6.63 17.77 -18.68
N SER A 685 7.45 17.47 -19.68
CA SER A 685 7.10 16.72 -20.89
C SER A 685 7.98 15.46 -20.98
N ALA A 686 7.37 14.30 -20.78
CA ALA A 686 8.07 13.01 -20.89
C ALA A 686 8.11 12.56 -22.36
N ARG A 687 8.93 13.20 -23.18
CA ARG A 687 8.97 13.04 -24.65
C ARG A 687 9.14 11.58 -25.10
N TRP A 688 9.78 10.73 -24.30
CA TRP A 688 9.92 9.30 -24.58
C TRP A 688 8.59 8.54 -24.62
N LEU A 689 7.52 9.09 -24.03
CA LEU A 689 6.18 8.52 -24.11
C LEU A 689 5.54 8.70 -25.50
N ALA A 690 5.97 9.68 -26.30
CA ALA A 690 5.42 9.93 -27.64
C ALA A 690 5.59 8.72 -28.59
N THR A 691 6.56 7.84 -28.32
CA THR A 691 6.79 6.60 -29.09
C THR A 691 5.96 5.42 -28.58
N LYS A 692 5.23 5.58 -27.50
CA LYS A 692 4.45 4.52 -26.85
C LYS A 692 2.97 4.60 -27.25
N LYS A 693 2.34 3.44 -27.20
CA LYS A 693 0.87 3.31 -27.29
C LYS A 693 0.34 2.74 -25.99
N ASP A 694 -0.85 3.16 -25.60
CA ASP A 694 -1.57 2.59 -24.47
C ASP A 694 -2.11 1.18 -24.80
N ALA A 695 -2.70 0.51 -23.82
CA ALA A 695 -3.26 -0.84 -23.99
C ALA A 695 -4.41 -0.93 -25.03
N HIS A 696 -4.96 0.21 -25.47
CA HIS A 696 -5.95 0.32 -26.53
C HIS A 696 -5.36 0.73 -27.89
N GLY A 697 -4.02 0.85 -27.97
CA GLY A 697 -3.30 1.23 -29.20
C GLY A 697 -3.29 2.72 -29.50
N LYS A 698 -3.78 3.59 -28.59
CA LYS A 698 -3.74 5.04 -28.76
C LYS A 698 -2.36 5.60 -28.39
N PRO A 699 -1.87 6.62 -29.12
CA PRO A 699 -0.63 7.31 -28.75
C PRO A 699 -0.71 7.87 -27.33
N VAL A 700 0.40 7.80 -26.60
CA VAL A 700 0.51 8.36 -25.24
C VAL A 700 0.99 9.80 -25.31
N ASP A 701 0.25 10.70 -24.66
CA ASP A 701 0.63 12.11 -24.59
C ASP A 701 1.86 12.30 -23.67
N PRO A 702 2.95 12.93 -24.15
CA PRO A 702 4.11 13.28 -23.33
C PRO A 702 3.78 14.24 -22.18
N LEU A 703 2.78 15.09 -22.36
CA LEU A 703 2.27 16.00 -21.34
C LEU A 703 1.22 15.31 -20.45
N PRO A 704 0.96 15.77 -19.23
CA PRO A 704 -0.09 15.23 -18.38
C PRO A 704 -1.48 15.70 -18.81
N ALA A 705 -1.86 15.34 -20.04
CA ALA A 705 -3.09 15.80 -20.66
C ALA A 705 -4.32 15.31 -19.88
N TYR A 706 -5.26 16.24 -19.64
CA TYR A 706 -6.54 15.90 -19.05
C TYR A 706 -7.46 15.23 -20.07
N THR A 707 -7.97 14.08 -19.73
CA THR A 707 -9.08 13.41 -20.39
C THR A 707 -10.18 13.12 -19.36
N PRO A 708 -11.47 13.22 -19.73
CA PRO A 708 -12.52 12.73 -18.85
C PRO A 708 -12.31 11.27 -18.50
N ARG A 709 -12.78 10.84 -17.34
CA ARG A 709 -12.83 9.41 -16.98
C ARG A 709 -13.77 8.66 -17.94
N ASP A 710 -13.53 7.35 -18.13
CA ASP A 710 -14.26 6.54 -19.12
C ASP A 710 -15.76 6.42 -18.79
N TRP A 711 -16.13 6.32 -17.51
CA TRP A 711 -17.52 6.18 -17.07
C TRP A 711 -18.01 7.47 -16.44
N GLN A 712 -18.82 8.19 -17.20
CA GLN A 712 -19.51 9.42 -16.76
C GLN A 712 -20.92 9.09 -16.28
N PRO A 713 -21.51 9.89 -15.39
CA PRO A 713 -22.91 9.80 -15.05
C PRO A 713 -23.80 9.90 -16.28
N THR A 714 -24.83 9.07 -16.32
CA THR A 714 -25.88 9.05 -17.35
C THR A 714 -27.25 9.26 -16.70
N PRO A 715 -28.31 9.56 -17.45
CA PRO A 715 -29.66 9.63 -16.90
C PRO A 715 -30.09 8.36 -16.17
N GLU A 716 -29.60 7.19 -16.60
CA GLU A 716 -29.90 5.90 -15.98
C GLU A 716 -29.06 5.64 -14.73
N PHE A 717 -27.77 6.02 -14.74
CA PHE A 717 -26.81 5.84 -13.64
C PHE A 717 -26.21 7.20 -13.23
N PRO A 718 -26.99 8.05 -12.54
CA PRO A 718 -26.65 9.47 -12.38
C PRO A 718 -25.66 9.79 -11.28
N LEU A 719 -25.23 8.82 -10.47
CA LEU A 719 -24.39 9.05 -9.29
C LEU A 719 -23.03 8.38 -9.43
N TYR A 720 -21.97 9.11 -9.14
CA TYR A 720 -20.63 8.52 -9.00
C TYR A 720 -20.57 7.58 -7.79
N LEU A 721 -19.96 6.41 -7.94
CA LEU A 721 -19.69 5.49 -6.84
C LEU A 721 -18.21 5.55 -6.43
N ILE A 722 -17.96 5.89 -5.19
CA ILE A 722 -16.61 5.84 -4.59
C ILE A 722 -16.51 4.80 -3.49
N ASN A 723 -15.28 4.52 -3.06
CA ASN A 723 -14.99 3.80 -1.83
C ASN A 723 -13.87 4.49 -1.05
N TRP A 724 -13.76 4.16 0.22
CA TRP A 724 -12.68 4.64 1.11
C TRP A 724 -12.25 3.55 2.08
N LYS A 725 -11.19 3.83 2.84
CA LYS A 725 -10.68 2.97 3.91
C LYS A 725 -11.05 3.53 5.28
N GLU A 726 -11.38 2.64 6.20
CA GLU A 726 -11.60 2.96 7.61
C GLU A 726 -10.34 2.65 8.43
N ALA A 727 -10.18 3.34 9.57
CA ALA A 727 -9.06 3.11 10.48
C ALA A 727 -9.11 1.72 11.11
N SER A 728 -10.32 1.19 11.34
CA SER A 728 -10.57 -0.10 12.00
C SER A 728 -10.38 -1.31 11.09
N HIS A 729 -10.57 -1.20 9.77
CA HIS A 729 -10.50 -2.35 8.86
C HIS A 729 -9.46 -2.23 7.77
N THR A 730 -8.93 -3.37 7.33
CA THR A 730 -7.99 -3.48 6.21
C THR A 730 -8.59 -4.31 5.10
N GLN A 731 -8.96 -3.64 3.99
CA GLN A 731 -9.44 -4.32 2.79
C GLN A 731 -10.44 -5.45 3.12
N THR A 732 -10.23 -6.66 2.61
CA THR A 732 -11.04 -7.84 2.80
C THR A 732 -10.47 -8.81 3.86
N ARG A 733 -9.65 -8.33 4.82
CA ARG A 733 -8.83 -9.20 5.68
C ARG A 733 -9.29 -9.25 7.15
N THR A 734 -9.89 -8.20 7.65
CA THR A 734 -10.05 -8.01 9.09
C THR A 734 -11.51 -8.09 9.57
N GLN A 735 -12.44 -8.39 8.69
CA GLN A 735 -13.87 -8.38 9.00
C GLN A 735 -14.33 -9.54 9.91
N ASN A 736 -13.48 -10.58 10.10
CA ASN A 736 -13.74 -11.61 11.11
C ASN A 736 -13.23 -11.25 12.51
N ASN A 737 -12.43 -10.17 12.64
CA ASN A 737 -11.87 -9.74 13.92
C ASN A 737 -12.92 -9.01 14.76
N VAL A 738 -13.32 -9.60 15.85
CA VAL A 738 -14.43 -9.12 16.71
C VAL A 738 -14.16 -7.73 17.30
N TRP A 739 -12.94 -7.42 17.74
CA TRP A 739 -12.60 -6.09 18.27
C TRP A 739 -12.73 -4.99 17.22
N LEU A 740 -12.42 -5.30 15.97
CA LEU A 740 -12.53 -4.32 14.88
C LEU A 740 -13.97 -4.18 14.40
N LEU A 741 -14.77 -5.25 14.48
CA LEU A 741 -16.19 -5.20 14.19
C LEU A 741 -16.98 -4.42 15.24
N ASP A 742 -16.56 -4.42 16.51
CA ASP A 742 -17.18 -3.56 17.55
C ASP A 742 -16.97 -2.07 17.21
N LEU A 743 -15.85 -1.71 16.59
CA LEU A 743 -15.61 -0.34 16.12
C LEU A 743 -16.39 0.00 14.84
N LYS A 744 -16.54 -0.96 13.93
CA LYS A 744 -17.20 -0.78 12.64
C LYS A 744 -17.83 -2.09 12.18
N PRO A 745 -19.12 -2.33 12.49
CA PRO A 745 -19.76 -3.62 12.26
C PRO A 745 -20.20 -3.89 10.82
N ASP A 746 -20.40 -2.85 10.00
CA ASP A 746 -20.92 -2.91 8.63
C ASP A 746 -20.50 -1.72 7.77
N ASN A 747 -20.90 -1.73 6.48
CA ASN A 747 -20.62 -0.67 5.52
C ASN A 747 -21.91 -0.16 4.85
N PRO A 748 -22.70 0.69 5.49
CA PRO A 748 -23.88 1.29 4.87
C PRO A 748 -23.48 2.13 3.64
N LEU A 749 -24.37 2.23 2.65
CA LEU A 749 -24.24 3.19 1.57
C LEU A 749 -24.38 4.61 2.12
N VAL A 750 -23.39 5.46 1.88
CA VAL A 750 -23.43 6.87 2.31
C VAL A 750 -23.82 7.76 1.14
N MET A 751 -24.82 8.64 1.36
CA MET A 751 -25.35 9.57 0.38
C MET A 751 -25.59 10.94 1.01
N HIS A 752 -25.51 12.01 0.22
CA HIS A 752 -25.86 13.35 0.67
C HIS A 752 -27.37 13.43 0.98
N PRO A 753 -27.83 14.12 2.07
CA PRO A 753 -29.24 14.21 2.42
C PRO A 753 -30.12 14.76 1.30
N ASP A 754 -29.69 15.81 0.59
CA ASP A 754 -30.45 16.41 -0.50
C ASP A 754 -30.61 15.46 -1.69
N THR A 755 -29.62 14.62 -1.93
CA THR A 755 -29.69 13.59 -2.98
C THR A 755 -30.64 12.47 -2.58
N ALA A 756 -30.61 12.03 -1.32
CA ALA A 756 -31.57 11.07 -0.80
C ALA A 756 -33.01 11.58 -0.90
N ALA A 757 -33.25 12.84 -0.49
CA ALA A 757 -34.57 13.47 -0.60
C ALA A 757 -35.08 13.54 -2.05
N ARG A 758 -34.23 13.93 -3.03
CA ARG A 758 -34.59 13.94 -4.46
C ARG A 758 -34.99 12.55 -4.98
N LEU A 759 -34.44 11.50 -4.42
CA LEU A 759 -34.73 10.11 -4.78
C LEU A 759 -35.87 9.50 -3.95
N GLY A 760 -36.50 10.26 -3.04
CA GLY A 760 -37.54 9.74 -2.15
C GLY A 760 -37.05 8.71 -1.13
N LEU A 761 -35.77 8.82 -0.72
CA LEU A 761 -35.10 7.89 0.19
C LEU A 761 -34.84 8.54 1.55
N ALA A 762 -34.89 7.74 2.61
CA ALA A 762 -34.59 8.16 3.98
C ALA A 762 -33.44 7.32 4.59
N ALA A 763 -32.76 7.90 5.59
CA ALA A 763 -31.76 7.18 6.36
C ALA A 763 -32.39 5.93 7.02
N GLY A 764 -31.72 4.79 6.93
CA GLY A 764 -32.20 3.48 7.42
C GLY A 764 -32.92 2.64 6.36
N ASP A 765 -33.34 3.25 5.23
CA ASP A 765 -33.94 2.48 4.13
C ASP A 765 -32.98 1.38 3.63
N GLU A 766 -33.53 0.22 3.33
CA GLU A 766 -32.82 -0.77 2.51
C GLU A 766 -32.95 -0.34 1.04
N VAL A 767 -31.82 -0.22 0.35
CA VAL A 767 -31.76 0.28 -1.02
C VAL A 767 -31.03 -0.70 -1.93
N TRP A 768 -31.45 -0.75 -3.18
CA TRP A 768 -30.65 -1.31 -4.26
C TRP A 768 -29.64 -0.27 -4.73
N VAL A 769 -28.40 -0.69 -4.86
CA VAL A 769 -27.33 0.03 -5.56
C VAL A 769 -27.02 -0.76 -6.81
N GLU A 770 -27.20 -0.16 -7.96
CA GLU A 770 -27.10 -0.84 -9.26
C GLU A 770 -26.23 -0.04 -10.22
N SER A 771 -25.37 -0.77 -10.92
CA SER A 771 -24.52 -0.29 -12.01
C SER A 771 -24.78 -1.13 -13.27
N PRO A 772 -24.21 -0.80 -14.43
CA PRO A 772 -24.27 -1.66 -15.62
C PRO A 772 -23.66 -3.07 -15.42
N TYR A 773 -22.91 -3.28 -14.33
CA TYR A 773 -22.12 -4.51 -14.08
C TYR A 773 -22.77 -5.43 -13.06
N GLY A 774 -23.62 -4.91 -12.20
CA GLY A 774 -24.29 -5.70 -11.18
C GLY A 774 -25.05 -4.83 -10.18
N LYS A 775 -25.66 -5.48 -9.22
CA LYS A 775 -26.43 -4.81 -8.17
C LYS A 775 -26.22 -5.46 -6.81
N THR A 776 -26.34 -4.66 -5.77
CA THR A 776 -26.25 -5.11 -4.39
C THR A 776 -27.24 -4.37 -3.50
N LYS A 777 -27.61 -4.95 -2.36
CA LYS A 777 -28.43 -4.28 -1.35
C LYS A 777 -27.55 -3.66 -0.28
N ALA A 778 -27.92 -2.49 0.21
CA ALA A 778 -27.27 -1.84 1.32
C ALA A 778 -28.27 -1.04 2.18
N LYS A 779 -27.94 -0.84 3.46
CA LYS A 779 -28.65 0.15 4.29
C LYS A 779 -28.18 1.55 3.92
N LEU A 780 -29.10 2.50 3.79
CA LEU A 780 -28.79 3.89 3.49
C LEU A 780 -28.43 4.66 4.76
N LYS A 781 -27.29 5.37 4.69
CA LYS A 781 -26.88 6.39 5.67
C LYS A 781 -26.78 7.73 4.98
N THR A 782 -27.50 8.75 5.43
CA THR A 782 -27.36 10.10 4.91
C THR A 782 -26.25 10.86 5.64
N SER A 783 -25.47 11.65 4.92
CA SER A 783 -24.40 12.46 5.51
C SER A 783 -24.01 13.63 4.62
N LYS A 784 -23.92 14.84 5.17
CA LYS A 784 -23.36 16.03 4.51
C LYS A 784 -21.84 15.93 4.24
N ARG A 785 -21.20 14.88 4.73
CA ARG A 785 -19.79 14.56 4.41
C ARG A 785 -19.59 14.08 2.96
N MET A 786 -20.66 13.73 2.24
CA MET A 786 -20.61 13.25 0.87
C MET A 786 -20.96 14.37 -0.12
N HIS A 787 -20.21 14.45 -1.24
CA HIS A 787 -20.56 15.34 -2.34
C HIS A 787 -21.96 15.00 -2.89
N PRO A 788 -22.83 15.97 -3.26
CA PRO A 788 -24.21 15.68 -3.68
C PRO A 788 -24.37 14.79 -4.92
N GLU A 789 -23.38 14.74 -5.80
CA GLU A 789 -23.38 13.89 -7.01
C GLU A 789 -22.76 12.50 -6.76
N VAL A 790 -22.39 12.19 -5.51
CA VAL A 790 -21.58 11.00 -5.17
C VAL A 790 -22.28 10.14 -4.13
N VAL A 791 -22.16 8.84 -4.27
CA VAL A 791 -22.47 7.86 -3.21
C VAL A 791 -21.23 7.05 -2.90
N GLY A 792 -21.15 6.56 -1.68
CA GLY A 792 -19.98 5.84 -1.25
C GLY A 792 -20.29 4.57 -0.49
N LEU A 793 -19.54 3.51 -0.79
CA LEU A 793 -19.63 2.22 -0.13
C LEU A 793 -18.21 1.77 0.28
N GLN A 794 -18.00 1.58 1.58
CA GLN A 794 -16.70 1.14 2.07
C GLN A 794 -16.36 -0.26 1.53
N HIS A 795 -15.15 -0.41 0.99
CA HIS A 795 -14.64 -1.69 0.47
C HIS A 795 -14.36 -2.71 1.59
N GLY A 796 -14.56 -4.00 1.27
CA GLY A 796 -14.07 -5.12 2.07
C GLY A 796 -15.12 -5.82 2.94
N PHE A 797 -16.39 -5.46 2.88
CA PHE A 797 -17.51 -6.15 3.54
C PHE A 797 -18.29 -7.03 2.56
N GLY A 798 -19.29 -7.75 3.08
CA GLY A 798 -20.13 -8.66 2.29
C GLY A 798 -19.50 -10.04 2.10
N HIS A 799 -18.73 -10.49 3.09
CA HIS A 799 -18.15 -11.82 3.10
C HIS A 799 -19.19 -12.93 3.17
N THR A 800 -18.96 -13.99 2.41
CA THR A 800 -19.77 -15.22 2.40
C THR A 800 -19.02 -16.40 3.02
N ALA A 801 -17.70 -16.31 3.16
CA ALA A 801 -16.84 -17.41 3.58
C ALA A 801 -15.81 -17.11 4.67
N LEU A 802 -15.33 -15.88 4.82
CA LEU A 802 -14.12 -15.52 5.60
C LEU A 802 -14.08 -16.02 7.05
N GLY A 803 -15.20 -16.28 7.65
CA GLY A 803 -15.35 -16.76 9.03
C GLY A 803 -16.75 -16.48 9.53
N ARG A 804 -17.13 -17.10 10.64
CA ARG A 804 -18.51 -17.01 11.15
C ARG A 804 -18.93 -15.60 11.56
N THR A 805 -17.97 -14.76 11.94
CA THR A 805 -18.23 -13.39 12.41
C THR A 805 -18.37 -12.41 11.22
N ALA A 806 -17.60 -12.61 10.14
CA ALA A 806 -17.64 -11.77 8.95
C ALA A 806 -18.84 -12.04 8.04
N ARG A 807 -19.30 -13.30 8.00
CA ARG A 807 -20.34 -13.73 7.07
C ARG A 807 -21.64 -12.96 7.28
N GLY A 808 -22.23 -12.50 6.18
CA GLY A 808 -23.51 -11.80 6.17
C GLY A 808 -23.49 -10.38 6.73
N ARG A 809 -22.31 -9.81 7.02
CA ARG A 809 -22.18 -8.41 7.45
C ARG A 809 -21.84 -7.48 6.30
N GLY A 810 -22.64 -6.42 6.19
CA GLY A 810 -22.45 -5.43 5.13
C GLY A 810 -22.66 -6.00 3.73
N THR A 811 -22.09 -5.34 2.73
CA THR A 811 -22.21 -5.73 1.32
C THR A 811 -20.93 -5.51 0.54
N SER A 812 -20.69 -6.35 -0.49
CA SER A 812 -19.55 -6.20 -1.39
C SER A 812 -19.81 -5.11 -2.42
N ASP A 813 -18.82 -4.26 -2.64
CA ASP A 813 -18.81 -3.22 -3.67
C ASP A 813 -18.18 -3.70 -4.99
N SER A 814 -17.53 -4.88 -5.00
CA SER A 814 -16.76 -5.37 -6.15
C SER A 814 -17.66 -5.74 -7.35
N SER A 815 -18.87 -6.26 -7.11
CA SER A 815 -19.85 -6.59 -8.16
C SER A 815 -20.38 -5.38 -8.93
N LEU A 816 -20.25 -4.17 -8.36
CA LEU A 816 -20.72 -2.92 -8.97
C LEU A 816 -19.71 -2.30 -9.97
N ARG A 817 -18.55 -2.92 -10.16
CA ARG A 817 -17.43 -2.35 -10.90
C ARG A 817 -17.03 -3.21 -12.08
N PRO A 818 -16.52 -2.58 -13.18
CA PRO A 818 -15.99 -3.33 -14.31
C PRO A 818 -14.66 -4.01 -13.95
N THR A 819 -14.42 -5.22 -14.46
CA THR A 819 -13.11 -5.86 -14.44
C THR A 819 -12.21 -5.20 -15.49
N LYS A 820 -11.81 -3.94 -15.25
CA LYS A 820 -11.05 -3.07 -16.17
C LYS A 820 -9.82 -2.48 -15.51
N ALA A 821 -8.83 -2.17 -16.33
CA ALA A 821 -7.57 -1.57 -15.90
C ALA A 821 -7.30 -0.25 -16.62
N CYS A 822 -6.55 0.65 -15.98
CA CYS A 822 -6.02 1.86 -16.60
C CYS A 822 -5.13 1.48 -17.78
N ALA A 823 -5.40 2.03 -18.97
CA ALA A 823 -4.72 1.69 -20.20
C ALA A 823 -3.21 2.01 -20.22
N LEU A 824 -2.75 2.91 -19.34
CA LEU A 824 -1.33 3.26 -19.24
C LEU A 824 -0.57 2.35 -18.26
N SER A 825 -1.14 2.05 -17.11
CA SER A 825 -0.41 1.43 -16.00
C SER A 825 -0.89 0.04 -15.60
N GLY A 826 -2.04 -0.42 -16.09
CA GLY A 826 -2.66 -1.67 -15.64
C GLY A 826 -3.31 -1.58 -14.24
N GLN A 827 -3.41 -0.39 -13.64
CA GLN A 827 -4.09 -0.19 -12.35
C GLN A 827 -5.55 -0.57 -12.42
N ALA A 828 -6.03 -1.37 -11.47
CA ALA A 828 -7.44 -1.72 -11.37
C ALA A 828 -8.31 -0.48 -11.05
N LEU A 829 -9.44 -0.34 -11.74
CA LEU A 829 -10.30 0.84 -11.70
C LEU A 829 -11.35 0.77 -10.58
N HIS A 830 -10.93 0.81 -9.33
CA HIS A 830 -11.80 0.66 -8.15
C HIS A 830 -12.79 1.82 -7.91
N LYS A 831 -12.62 2.97 -8.58
CA LYS A 831 -13.48 4.15 -8.41
C LYS A 831 -14.21 4.55 -9.70
N GLU A 832 -14.19 3.67 -10.69
CA GLU A 832 -14.68 3.94 -12.04
C GLU A 832 -16.05 3.31 -12.27
N ALA A 833 -17.03 3.64 -11.42
CA ALA A 833 -18.41 3.22 -11.61
C ALA A 833 -19.38 4.39 -11.42
N CYS A 834 -20.52 4.32 -12.13
CA CYS A 834 -21.70 5.15 -11.88
C CYS A 834 -22.88 4.24 -11.57
N VAL A 835 -23.79 4.70 -10.70
CA VAL A 835 -24.86 3.88 -10.14
C VAL A 835 -26.17 4.64 -10.11
N ARG A 836 -27.28 3.88 -10.09
CA ARG A 836 -28.59 4.32 -9.61
C ARG A 836 -28.87 3.72 -8.25
N VAL A 837 -29.63 4.43 -7.43
CA VAL A 837 -30.02 4.00 -6.08
C VAL A 837 -31.53 4.15 -5.95
N TYR A 838 -32.20 3.11 -5.51
CA TYR A 838 -33.66 3.08 -5.35
C TYR A 838 -34.07 2.14 -4.20
N LYS A 839 -35.24 2.37 -3.64
CA LYS A 839 -35.72 1.63 -2.47
C LYS A 839 -35.90 0.13 -2.82
N ALA A 840 -35.38 -0.73 -1.96
CA ALA A 840 -35.68 -2.15 -2.04
C ALA A 840 -37.09 -2.37 -1.50
N VAL A 841 -38.02 -2.70 -2.38
CA VAL A 841 -39.37 -3.07 -1.96
C VAL A 841 -39.31 -4.38 -1.22
N GLN A 842 -39.87 -4.45 -0.01
CA GLN A 842 -40.06 -5.73 0.66
C GLN A 842 -41.05 -6.55 -0.17
N THR A 843 -40.58 -7.63 -0.83
CA THR A 843 -41.42 -8.65 -1.48
C THR A 843 -41.89 -9.64 -0.46
#